data_27310e891af12b46d443033a6e9b4780
#
_entry.id   27310e891af12b46d443033a6e9b4780
#
_cell.length_a   1.000
_cell.length_b   1.000
_cell.length_c   1.000
_cell.angle_alpha   90.00
_cell.angle_beta   90.00
_cell.angle_gamma   90.00
#
_symmetry.space_group_name_H-M   'P 1'
#
loop_
_entity.id
_entity.type
_entity.pdbx_description
1 polymer ?
#
loop_
_entity_poly.entity_id
_entity_poly.type
_entity_poly.pdbx_seq_one_letter_code
_entity_poly.pdbx_strand_id
1 'polypeptide(L)'
;LRKQGVERLFEHQREAIDAALNGENLVISTGVASGKSLCYQFPILQEHLLNPTSRALLLFPTKALAQDQAQKMQNLATTLAHQNPKIPKLNCSIYDGDTASEIRSRIRNQAGLVFSNPDMLHLGILPNHTLWSNFFAHLRWVVIDEVHIYRGVFGSHFANVLRRLKRICALYGAQPQFVCTSATVANARELAEDLLESPVRLIDRDSSPHGRREFLIVNPPIVDATLGIRRSAMLESTSLAKRWLYGRGQAIIFCGPRRSVEILFLYLSGESAFKDRVRSYRSGYLAAHRREIEKELREGSIGLVVSTNALELGIDIGGLDAVFLNTYPGTISATRQQAGRAGRKGNTALAILVASANPLDQYICQNPSYLFDNNPEHALISPDHREILQSQLLCAIHDLAMLDTEGFGSLGPEHIFPHLEVLVREGKVRKAGPRYIGVPEAYPAAEVSLRNISDQVQILSGDELIGWVDGASALWMVHPGAIYLDRGETWLVTKLDLEQRKAEIEPAEVNYFTQTTRDTEIEVNSLMNRQTALGADKFLGQVTVTTTITGFKKLKFYTQEIIGREPLDLPPTRLQTVAWWIGLNDKTVARVKTQGLWNVEKNDYGKDWGLISATARKRDNFTCQHCGLLETGEAHHVHHLVPFRKFASTEEANVLENLVTLCPRCHRLAEQNVQMQSGIAALGYLLVNLAPFFVMCARKDIDVFCEDNSPLAGNRPVILIYDNISGGIGLSRKLFDLHDQVLKAALDLVSKCPCHDGCPSCVGPVAENGAGAKEHALAILKELVANIPTGS
;
A
#
# COMPACT_ATOMS: atom_id res chain seq x y z
N LEU A 1 25.01 -28.19 -12.00
CA LEU A 1 23.69 -28.01 -12.58
C LEU A 1 23.07 -29.32 -13.03
N ARG A 2 23.74 -30.13 -13.87
CA ARG A 2 23.22 -31.43 -14.40
C ARG A 2 22.79 -32.40 -13.30
N LYS A 3 23.57 -32.49 -12.17
CA LYS A 3 23.18 -33.32 -11.01
C LYS A 3 21.93 -32.81 -10.25
N GLN A 4 21.54 -31.58 -10.47
CA GLN A 4 20.31 -31.00 -9.93
C GLN A 4 19.15 -31.00 -10.93
N GLY A 5 19.30 -31.72 -12.05
CA GLY A 5 18.29 -31.85 -13.10
C GLY A 5 18.21 -30.65 -14.06
N VAL A 6 19.18 -29.74 -14.01
CA VAL A 6 19.29 -28.64 -14.97
C VAL A 6 20.23 -29.07 -16.11
N GLU A 7 19.64 -29.58 -17.18
CA GLU A 7 20.38 -30.04 -18.36
C GLU A 7 20.80 -28.87 -19.25
N ARG A 8 19.97 -27.86 -19.37
CA ARG A 8 20.15 -26.68 -20.21
C ARG A 8 19.64 -25.41 -19.50
N LEU A 9 20.37 -24.31 -19.64
CA LEU A 9 19.92 -22.99 -19.21
C LEU A 9 18.84 -22.46 -20.16
N PHE A 10 17.86 -21.77 -19.63
CA PHE A 10 16.91 -20.98 -20.41
C PHE A 10 17.63 -19.79 -21.06
N GLU A 11 17.06 -19.25 -22.14
CA GLU A 11 17.66 -18.15 -22.90
C GLU A 11 17.91 -16.92 -22.03
N HIS A 12 16.91 -16.51 -21.24
CA HIS A 12 17.03 -15.37 -20.31
C HIS A 12 18.09 -15.63 -19.23
N GLN A 13 18.25 -16.87 -18.75
CA GLN A 13 19.30 -17.21 -17.78
C GLN A 13 20.69 -17.10 -18.40
N ARG A 14 20.86 -17.59 -19.63
CA ARG A 14 22.12 -17.47 -20.35
C ARG A 14 22.47 -16.01 -20.60
N GLU A 15 21.52 -15.22 -21.12
CA GLU A 15 21.69 -13.79 -21.37
C GLU A 15 22.08 -13.04 -20.07
N ALA A 16 21.41 -13.33 -18.95
CA ALA A 16 21.72 -12.72 -17.66
C ALA A 16 23.12 -13.07 -17.16
N ILE A 17 23.51 -14.35 -17.28
CA ILE A 17 24.84 -14.81 -16.85
C ILE A 17 25.92 -14.17 -17.71
N ASP A 18 25.77 -14.16 -19.03
CA ASP A 18 26.74 -13.57 -19.95
C ASP A 18 26.93 -12.06 -19.67
N ALA A 19 25.82 -11.32 -19.49
CA ALA A 19 25.88 -9.91 -19.17
C ALA A 19 26.49 -9.64 -17.77
N ALA A 20 26.16 -10.47 -16.77
CA ALA A 20 26.77 -10.38 -15.43
C ALA A 20 28.29 -10.59 -15.48
N LEU A 21 28.77 -11.59 -16.23
CA LEU A 21 30.21 -11.86 -16.40
C LEU A 21 30.93 -10.76 -17.17
N ASN A 22 30.23 -10.02 -18.02
CA ASN A 22 30.75 -8.84 -18.73
C ASN A 22 30.82 -7.57 -17.83
N GLY A 23 30.37 -7.63 -16.57
CA GLY A 23 30.44 -6.52 -15.64
C GLY A 23 29.24 -5.57 -15.71
N GLU A 24 28.17 -5.92 -16.40
CA GLU A 24 26.95 -5.08 -16.49
C GLU A 24 26.09 -5.21 -15.23
N ASN A 25 25.51 -4.10 -14.76
CA ASN A 25 24.40 -4.14 -13.78
C ASN A 25 23.14 -4.64 -14.48
N LEU A 26 22.36 -5.47 -13.79
CA LEU A 26 21.21 -6.17 -14.41
C LEU A 26 19.92 -5.99 -13.62
N VAL A 27 18.79 -6.00 -14.34
CA VAL A 27 17.49 -6.30 -13.77
C VAL A 27 16.80 -7.39 -14.57
N ILE A 28 16.49 -8.51 -13.91
CA ILE A 28 15.80 -9.67 -14.50
C ILE A 28 14.34 -9.60 -14.08
N SER A 29 13.45 -9.27 -15.02
CA SER A 29 12.00 -9.13 -14.82
C SER A 29 11.24 -10.23 -15.55
N THR A 30 11.21 -11.42 -14.98
CA THR A 30 10.55 -12.60 -15.55
C THR A 30 9.53 -13.19 -14.58
N GLY A 31 8.68 -14.10 -15.06
CA GLY A 31 7.60 -14.71 -14.29
C GLY A 31 8.04 -15.46 -13.04
N VAL A 32 7.05 -15.88 -12.24
CA VAL A 32 7.29 -16.71 -11.05
C VAL A 32 7.80 -18.09 -11.47
N ALA A 33 8.78 -18.63 -10.74
CA ALA A 33 9.42 -19.93 -10.99
C ALA A 33 10.21 -20.03 -12.31
N SER A 34 10.55 -18.91 -12.96
CA SER A 34 11.39 -18.88 -14.18
C SER A 34 12.87 -19.19 -13.91
N GLY A 35 13.28 -19.41 -12.66
CA GLY A 35 14.65 -19.75 -12.30
C GLY A 35 15.60 -18.55 -12.23
N LYS A 36 15.10 -17.35 -11.92
CA LYS A 36 15.88 -16.10 -11.73
C LYS A 36 17.09 -16.25 -10.83
N SER A 37 17.01 -17.09 -9.79
CA SER A 37 18.11 -17.28 -8.84
C SER A 37 19.39 -17.78 -9.51
N LEU A 38 19.31 -18.62 -10.57
CA LEU A 38 20.49 -19.08 -11.31
C LEU A 38 21.25 -17.92 -11.99
N CYS A 39 20.54 -16.85 -12.37
CA CYS A 39 21.13 -15.70 -13.05
C CYS A 39 22.20 -14.99 -12.21
N TYR A 40 22.08 -14.99 -10.87
CA TYR A 40 23.08 -14.44 -9.95
C TYR A 40 23.92 -15.54 -9.27
N GLN A 41 23.35 -16.70 -8.99
CA GLN A 41 24.08 -17.78 -8.32
C GLN A 41 25.27 -18.28 -9.16
N PHE A 42 25.06 -18.41 -10.47
CA PHE A 42 26.09 -18.92 -11.37
C PHE A 42 27.31 -17.95 -11.47
N PRO A 43 27.16 -16.66 -11.77
CA PRO A 43 28.30 -15.73 -11.81
C PRO A 43 29.03 -15.62 -10.46
N ILE A 44 28.32 -15.59 -9.33
CA ILE A 44 28.91 -15.53 -8.00
C ILE A 44 29.77 -16.79 -7.71
N LEU A 45 29.27 -17.99 -8.06
CA LEU A 45 30.02 -19.22 -7.89
C LEU A 45 31.25 -19.27 -8.81
N GLN A 46 31.10 -18.84 -10.05
CA GLN A 46 32.23 -18.76 -11.00
C GLN A 46 33.30 -17.80 -10.51
N GLU A 47 32.91 -16.59 -10.04
CA GLU A 47 33.84 -15.62 -9.46
C GLU A 47 34.56 -16.22 -8.25
N HIS A 48 33.86 -16.92 -7.36
CA HIS A 48 34.47 -17.55 -6.19
C HIS A 48 35.51 -18.62 -6.55
N LEU A 49 35.28 -19.36 -7.66
CA LEU A 49 36.25 -20.33 -8.18
C LEU A 49 37.52 -19.66 -8.71
N LEU A 50 37.40 -18.49 -9.30
CA LEU A 50 38.50 -17.72 -9.87
C LEU A 50 39.21 -16.87 -8.80
N ASN A 51 38.42 -16.29 -7.90
CA ASN A 51 38.85 -15.41 -6.83
C ASN A 51 38.18 -15.77 -5.50
N PRO A 52 38.78 -16.66 -4.70
CA PRO A 52 38.16 -17.12 -3.43
C PRO A 52 38.02 -16.05 -2.36
N THR A 53 38.68 -14.89 -2.51
CA THR A 53 38.54 -13.75 -1.58
C THR A 53 37.32 -12.90 -1.87
N SER A 54 36.72 -13.02 -3.07
CA SER A 54 35.53 -12.26 -3.45
C SER A 54 34.36 -12.48 -2.49
N ARG A 55 33.61 -11.42 -2.24
CA ARG A 55 32.46 -11.39 -1.33
C ARG A 55 31.18 -11.01 -2.08
N ALA A 56 30.05 -11.51 -1.58
CA ALA A 56 28.74 -11.11 -2.08
C ALA A 56 27.77 -10.80 -0.95
N LEU A 57 27.00 -9.72 -1.12
CA LEU A 57 25.89 -9.32 -0.26
C LEU A 57 24.57 -9.56 -1.02
N LEU A 58 23.70 -10.40 -0.45
CA LEU A 58 22.43 -10.73 -1.06
C LEU A 58 21.30 -10.22 -0.17
N LEU A 59 20.49 -9.31 -0.71
CA LEU A 59 19.43 -8.59 0.01
C LEU A 59 18.07 -9.08 -0.42
N PHE A 60 17.28 -9.52 0.54
CA PHE A 60 15.94 -10.08 0.36
C PHE A 60 14.91 -9.28 1.16
N PRO A 61 13.66 -9.13 0.67
CA PRO A 61 12.64 -8.37 1.39
C PRO A 61 12.17 -9.04 2.68
N THR A 62 12.36 -10.36 2.80
CA THR A 62 11.95 -11.14 3.99
C THR A 62 13.06 -12.07 4.46
N LYS A 63 13.13 -12.32 5.80
CA LYS A 63 14.06 -13.26 6.42
C LYS A 63 13.88 -14.68 5.87
N ALA A 64 12.64 -15.12 5.68
CA ALA A 64 12.32 -16.46 5.22
C ALA A 64 12.85 -16.73 3.81
N LEU A 65 12.72 -15.75 2.89
CA LEU A 65 13.30 -15.85 1.54
C LEU A 65 14.82 -15.90 1.58
N ALA A 66 15.46 -15.06 2.43
CA ALA A 66 16.90 -15.10 2.62
C ALA A 66 17.39 -16.47 3.10
N GLN A 67 16.67 -17.10 4.04
CA GLN A 67 16.97 -18.44 4.56
C GLN A 67 16.86 -19.52 3.49
N ASP A 68 15.78 -19.51 2.70
CA ASP A 68 15.59 -20.46 1.60
C ASP A 68 16.70 -20.37 0.55
N GLN A 69 17.02 -19.14 0.12
CA GLN A 69 18.05 -18.89 -0.88
C GLN A 69 19.45 -19.21 -0.35
N ALA A 70 19.72 -18.93 0.91
CA ALA A 70 21.00 -19.31 1.56
C ALA A 70 21.17 -20.84 1.58
N GLN A 71 20.10 -21.60 1.92
CA GLN A 71 20.14 -23.05 1.91
C GLN A 71 20.38 -23.63 0.51
N LYS A 72 19.71 -23.08 -0.52
CA LYS A 72 19.89 -23.48 -1.93
C LYS A 72 21.32 -23.24 -2.38
N MET A 73 21.86 -22.04 -2.07
CA MET A 73 23.24 -21.69 -2.43
C MET A 73 24.26 -22.57 -1.69
N GLN A 74 24.03 -22.86 -0.40
CA GLN A 74 24.89 -23.75 0.38
C GLN A 74 24.90 -25.18 -0.18
N ASN A 75 23.75 -25.68 -0.64
CA ASN A 75 23.64 -27.00 -1.28
C ASN A 75 24.45 -27.04 -2.60
N LEU A 76 24.36 -25.97 -3.42
CA LEU A 76 25.18 -25.84 -4.64
C LEU A 76 26.68 -25.84 -4.32
N ALA A 77 27.12 -25.02 -3.35
CA ALA A 77 28.50 -24.92 -2.94
C ALA A 77 29.04 -26.26 -2.41
N THR A 78 28.24 -26.94 -1.59
CA THR A 78 28.59 -28.26 -1.05
C THR A 78 28.73 -29.32 -2.16
N THR A 79 27.79 -29.31 -3.13
CA THR A 79 27.86 -30.23 -4.29
C THR A 79 29.12 -30.01 -5.11
N LEU A 80 29.53 -28.74 -5.32
CA LEU A 80 30.78 -28.41 -6.02
C LEU A 80 32.02 -28.89 -5.25
N ALA A 81 32.08 -28.65 -3.95
CA ALA A 81 33.20 -29.07 -3.09
C ALA A 81 33.35 -30.60 -3.04
N HIS A 82 32.24 -31.35 -3.03
CA HIS A 82 32.28 -32.82 -3.11
C HIS A 82 32.80 -33.36 -4.46
N GLN A 83 32.58 -32.59 -5.55
CA GLN A 83 33.08 -33.03 -6.89
C GLN A 83 34.56 -32.74 -7.06
N ASN A 84 35.08 -31.70 -6.44
CA ASN A 84 36.47 -31.34 -6.49
C ASN A 84 36.92 -30.77 -5.16
N PRO A 85 37.60 -31.57 -4.31
CA PRO A 85 38.07 -31.14 -3.00
C PRO A 85 39.06 -29.97 -3.02
N LYS A 86 39.62 -29.62 -4.19
CA LYS A 86 40.52 -28.44 -4.34
C LYS A 86 39.73 -27.12 -4.41
N ILE A 87 38.42 -27.15 -4.59
CA ILE A 87 37.59 -25.94 -4.57
C ILE A 87 37.54 -25.37 -3.16
N PRO A 88 37.88 -24.09 -2.99
CA PRO A 88 37.76 -23.41 -1.71
C PRO A 88 36.35 -23.47 -1.15
N LYS A 89 36.25 -23.70 0.16
CA LYS A 89 34.94 -23.76 0.83
C LYS A 89 34.26 -22.40 0.79
N LEU A 90 33.08 -22.32 0.18
CA LEU A 90 32.26 -21.14 0.19
C LEU A 90 31.37 -21.13 1.44
N ASN A 91 31.55 -20.13 2.30
CA ASN A 91 30.73 -19.97 3.51
C ASN A 91 29.53 -19.06 3.22
N CYS A 92 28.35 -19.66 3.11
CA CYS A 92 27.08 -18.95 3.02
C CYS A 92 26.56 -18.69 4.44
N SER A 93 26.31 -17.44 4.78
CA SER A 93 25.87 -17.07 6.14
C SER A 93 24.66 -16.14 6.09
N ILE A 94 23.71 -16.37 6.99
CA ILE A 94 22.56 -15.47 7.19
C ILE A 94 22.95 -14.47 8.27
N TYR A 95 22.73 -13.18 7.98
CA TYR A 95 22.96 -12.10 8.94
C TYR A 95 21.72 -11.20 9.00
N ASP A 96 20.90 -11.44 10.01
CA ASP A 96 19.63 -10.76 10.23
C ASP A 96 19.38 -10.53 11.73
N GLY A 97 18.19 -10.02 12.10
CA GLY A 97 17.83 -9.75 13.49
C GLY A 97 17.74 -11.00 14.37
N ASP A 98 17.60 -12.19 13.77
CA ASP A 98 17.50 -13.47 14.51
C ASP A 98 18.87 -14.15 14.65
N THR A 99 19.91 -13.58 14.06
CA THR A 99 21.30 -14.10 14.14
C THR A 99 21.83 -13.94 15.57
N ALA A 100 22.18 -15.04 16.21
CA ALA A 100 22.70 -15.06 17.58
C ALA A 100 24.00 -14.26 17.71
N SER A 101 24.17 -13.54 18.82
CA SER A 101 25.30 -12.62 19.06
C SER A 101 26.66 -13.31 18.98
N GLU A 102 26.73 -14.56 19.46
CA GLU A 102 27.98 -15.33 19.51
C GLU A 102 28.55 -15.63 18.12
N ILE A 103 27.68 -15.81 17.11
CA ILE A 103 28.13 -16.16 15.76
C ILE A 103 28.36 -14.94 14.87
N ARG A 104 27.90 -13.74 15.28
CA ARG A 104 28.01 -12.51 14.47
C ARG A 104 29.45 -12.16 14.12
N SER A 105 30.38 -12.26 15.08
CA SER A 105 31.80 -12.00 14.84
C SER A 105 32.40 -12.99 13.84
N ARG A 106 32.07 -14.27 13.94
CA ARG A 106 32.51 -15.30 13.00
C ARG A 106 32.01 -15.01 11.58
N ILE A 107 30.74 -14.60 11.43
CA ILE A 107 30.16 -14.28 10.11
C ILE A 107 30.91 -13.11 9.49
N ARG A 108 31.13 -12.01 10.23
CA ARG A 108 31.85 -10.83 9.73
C ARG A 108 33.21 -11.16 9.17
N ASN A 109 33.95 -12.07 9.83
CA ASN A 109 35.33 -12.41 9.48
C ASN A 109 35.44 -13.50 8.40
N GLN A 110 34.47 -14.44 8.31
CA GLN A 110 34.63 -15.66 7.53
C GLN A 110 33.62 -15.85 6.41
N ALA A 111 32.50 -15.07 6.36
CA ALA A 111 31.49 -15.26 5.35
C ALA A 111 32.00 -14.84 3.96
N GLY A 112 31.87 -15.73 2.99
CA GLY A 112 32.03 -15.42 1.57
C GLY A 112 30.78 -14.75 1.00
N LEU A 113 29.61 -15.29 1.36
CA LEU A 113 28.31 -14.77 0.99
C LEU A 113 27.50 -14.44 2.24
N VAL A 114 26.94 -13.23 2.28
CA VAL A 114 26.07 -12.76 3.36
C VAL A 114 24.66 -12.58 2.80
N PHE A 115 23.71 -13.34 3.34
CA PHE A 115 22.28 -13.23 3.06
C PHE A 115 21.64 -12.38 4.15
N SER A 116 21.00 -11.29 3.77
CA SER A 116 20.49 -10.28 4.70
C SER A 116 19.21 -9.61 4.16
N ASN A 117 18.78 -8.55 4.82
CA ASN A 117 17.64 -7.73 4.39
C ASN A 117 17.97 -6.22 4.53
N PRO A 118 17.20 -5.31 3.91
CA PRO A 118 17.44 -3.87 4.00
C PRO A 118 17.49 -3.32 5.42
N ASP A 119 16.63 -3.82 6.31
CA ASP A 119 16.60 -3.37 7.71
C ASP A 119 17.92 -3.69 8.43
N MET A 120 18.46 -4.89 8.22
CA MET A 120 19.72 -5.28 8.83
C MET A 120 20.92 -4.56 8.21
N LEU A 121 20.89 -4.30 6.90
CA LEU A 121 21.89 -3.47 6.24
C LEU A 121 21.91 -2.07 6.86
N HIS A 122 20.74 -1.46 7.03
CA HIS A 122 20.53 -0.14 7.61
C HIS A 122 20.96 -0.05 9.08
N LEU A 123 20.46 -1.01 9.90
CA LEU A 123 20.63 -0.99 11.35
C LEU A 123 21.95 -1.60 11.84
N GLY A 124 22.41 -2.68 11.22
CA GLY A 124 23.45 -3.52 11.81
C GLY A 124 24.75 -3.57 11.03
N ILE A 125 24.73 -3.38 9.72
CA ILE A 125 25.92 -3.53 8.88
C ILE A 125 26.59 -2.17 8.61
N LEU A 126 25.85 -1.20 8.04
CA LEU A 126 26.42 0.10 7.66
C LEU A 126 26.94 0.91 8.86
N PRO A 127 26.20 1.08 9.97
CA PRO A 127 26.74 1.81 11.12
C PRO A 127 27.95 1.16 11.78
N ASN A 128 28.12 -0.14 11.56
CA ASN A 128 29.25 -0.92 12.10
C ASN A 128 30.26 -1.32 11.01
N HIS A 129 30.35 -0.57 9.92
CA HIS A 129 31.15 -0.92 8.74
C HIS A 129 32.63 -1.21 9.04
N THR A 130 33.19 -0.61 10.09
CA THR A 130 34.58 -0.86 10.51
C THR A 130 34.82 -2.32 10.92
N LEU A 131 33.77 -2.96 11.52
CA LEU A 131 33.84 -4.40 11.86
C LEU A 131 33.67 -5.29 10.61
N TRP A 132 33.24 -4.72 9.49
CA TRP A 132 33.04 -5.37 8.21
C TRP A 132 34.09 -4.96 7.16
N SER A 133 35.14 -4.27 7.55
CA SER A 133 36.14 -3.68 6.65
C SER A 133 36.69 -4.68 5.63
N ASN A 134 37.08 -5.89 6.08
CA ASN A 134 37.56 -6.95 5.20
C ASN A 134 36.48 -7.45 4.23
N PHE A 135 35.21 -7.51 4.65
CA PHE A 135 34.10 -7.89 3.79
C PHE A 135 33.89 -6.84 2.71
N PHE A 136 33.83 -5.57 3.07
CA PHE A 136 33.60 -4.47 2.12
C PHE A 136 34.76 -4.32 1.14
N ALA A 137 36.01 -4.47 1.58
CA ALA A 137 37.19 -4.39 0.71
C ALA A 137 37.19 -5.42 -0.44
N HIS A 138 36.50 -6.56 -0.23
CA HIS A 138 36.40 -7.64 -1.22
C HIS A 138 35.01 -7.79 -1.81
N LEU A 139 34.08 -6.86 -1.52
CA LEU A 139 32.69 -6.94 -2.00
C LEU A 139 32.63 -6.74 -3.52
N ARG A 140 32.30 -7.82 -4.24
CA ARG A 140 32.22 -7.85 -5.71
C ARG A 140 30.79 -7.82 -6.21
N TRP A 141 29.86 -8.41 -5.46
CA TRP A 141 28.48 -8.60 -5.89
C TRP A 141 27.51 -8.09 -4.84
N VAL A 142 26.49 -7.35 -5.30
CA VAL A 142 25.32 -7.00 -4.51
C VAL A 142 24.07 -7.49 -5.27
N VAL A 143 23.37 -8.44 -4.70
CA VAL A 143 22.11 -8.94 -5.26
C VAL A 143 20.94 -8.31 -4.51
N ILE A 144 19.97 -7.79 -5.25
CA ILE A 144 18.72 -7.24 -4.71
C ILE A 144 17.56 -8.03 -5.29
N ASP A 145 16.98 -8.89 -4.47
CA ASP A 145 15.88 -9.76 -4.91
C ASP A 145 14.53 -9.07 -4.74
N GLU A 146 13.60 -9.34 -5.66
CA GLU A 146 12.23 -8.82 -5.67
C GLU A 146 12.15 -7.28 -5.61
N VAL A 147 12.88 -6.57 -6.50
CA VAL A 147 12.97 -5.08 -6.47
C VAL A 147 11.63 -4.36 -6.52
N HIS A 148 10.59 -4.95 -7.11
CA HIS A 148 9.24 -4.39 -7.16
C HIS A 148 8.58 -4.20 -5.78
N ILE A 149 9.12 -4.82 -4.73
CA ILE A 149 8.67 -4.63 -3.34
C ILE A 149 9.23 -3.33 -2.75
N TYR A 150 10.42 -2.90 -3.21
CA TYR A 150 11.05 -1.66 -2.78
C TYR A 150 10.44 -0.47 -3.53
N ARG A 151 9.22 -0.09 -3.15
CA ARG A 151 8.45 1.02 -3.71
C ARG A 151 7.93 1.95 -2.61
N GLY A 152 7.42 3.12 -3.01
CA GLY A 152 6.91 4.12 -2.08
C GLY A 152 7.95 4.53 -1.05
N VAL A 153 7.53 4.72 0.20
CA VAL A 153 8.42 5.11 1.31
C VAL A 153 9.55 4.11 1.51
N PHE A 154 9.23 2.80 1.50
CA PHE A 154 10.23 1.76 1.72
C PHE A 154 11.31 1.76 0.65
N GLY A 155 10.92 1.87 -0.62
CA GLY A 155 11.88 1.95 -1.73
C GLY A 155 12.70 3.23 -1.69
N SER A 156 12.10 4.36 -1.33
CA SER A 156 12.79 5.66 -1.20
C SER A 156 13.86 5.66 -0.11
N HIS A 157 13.56 5.07 1.05
CA HIS A 157 14.57 4.84 2.09
C HIS A 157 15.65 3.87 1.62
N PHE A 158 15.26 2.77 0.96
CA PHE A 158 16.21 1.75 0.53
C PHE A 158 17.18 2.28 -0.53
N ALA A 159 16.75 3.13 -1.46
CA ALA A 159 17.63 3.82 -2.41
C ALA A 159 18.72 4.63 -1.66
N ASN A 160 18.35 5.35 -0.60
CA ASN A 160 19.31 6.07 0.24
C ASN A 160 20.22 5.13 1.06
N VAL A 161 19.73 3.97 1.49
CA VAL A 161 20.58 2.93 2.12
C VAL A 161 21.60 2.41 1.11
N LEU A 162 21.23 2.29 -0.18
CA LEU A 162 22.17 1.92 -1.24
C LEU A 162 23.19 3.03 -1.54
N ARG A 163 22.82 4.32 -1.46
CA ARG A 163 23.76 5.46 -1.49
C ARG A 163 24.81 5.34 -0.37
N ARG A 164 24.37 5.04 0.87
CA ARG A 164 25.25 4.80 2.01
C ARG A 164 26.15 3.59 1.78
N LEU A 165 25.61 2.47 1.27
CA LEU A 165 26.39 1.29 0.92
C LEU A 165 27.49 1.60 -0.09
N LYS A 166 27.17 2.30 -1.18
CA LYS A 166 28.14 2.71 -2.20
C LYS A 166 29.24 3.59 -1.61
N ARG A 167 28.87 4.51 -0.72
CA ARG A 167 29.80 5.39 -0.02
C ARG A 167 30.79 4.60 0.87
N ILE A 168 30.31 3.61 1.62
CA ILE A 168 31.14 2.72 2.42
C ILE A 168 32.02 1.82 1.54
N CYS A 169 31.47 1.28 0.43
CA CYS A 169 32.27 0.51 -0.52
C CYS A 169 33.43 1.33 -1.10
N ALA A 170 33.16 2.60 -1.49
CA ALA A 170 34.21 3.51 -1.98
C ALA A 170 35.31 3.77 -0.95
N LEU A 171 34.95 3.92 0.35
CA LEU A 171 35.94 4.04 1.45
C LEU A 171 36.92 2.86 1.49
N TYR A 172 36.42 1.64 1.22
CA TYR A 172 37.27 0.43 1.22
C TYR A 172 37.82 0.04 -0.15
N GLY A 173 37.63 0.90 -1.18
CA GLY A 173 38.12 0.71 -2.54
C GLY A 173 37.38 -0.31 -3.36
N ALA A 174 36.19 -0.70 -2.96
CA ALA A 174 35.32 -1.64 -3.69
C ALA A 174 34.29 -0.93 -4.58
N GLN A 175 34.03 -1.53 -5.74
CA GLN A 175 32.96 -1.13 -6.69
C GLN A 175 32.14 -2.37 -7.05
N PRO A 176 31.15 -2.72 -6.22
CA PRO A 176 30.37 -3.92 -6.46
C PRO A 176 29.45 -3.76 -7.66
N GLN A 177 29.27 -4.87 -8.38
CA GLN A 177 28.29 -5.02 -9.44
C GLN A 177 26.93 -5.39 -8.84
N PHE A 178 25.84 -4.84 -9.40
CA PHE A 178 24.49 -5.05 -8.93
C PHE A 178 23.73 -6.00 -9.85
N VAL A 179 23.03 -6.98 -9.25
CA VAL A 179 22.11 -7.86 -9.94
C VAL A 179 20.75 -7.79 -9.24
N CYS A 180 19.78 -7.23 -9.94
CA CYS A 180 18.41 -7.11 -9.46
C CYS A 180 17.51 -8.20 -10.05
N THR A 181 16.58 -8.73 -9.25
CA THR A 181 15.48 -9.55 -9.77
C THR A 181 14.14 -8.90 -9.47
N SER A 182 13.16 -9.11 -10.33
CA SER A 182 11.81 -8.56 -10.19
C SER A 182 10.75 -9.55 -10.65
N ALA A 183 9.54 -9.45 -10.10
CA ALA A 183 8.36 -9.87 -10.85
C ALA A 183 8.15 -8.92 -12.04
N THR A 184 7.25 -9.30 -12.95
CA THR A 184 6.88 -8.44 -14.08
C THR A 184 6.16 -7.19 -13.59
N VAL A 185 6.75 -6.03 -13.82
CA VAL A 185 6.18 -4.68 -13.59
C VAL A 185 6.44 -3.82 -14.82
N ALA A 186 5.62 -2.78 -15.03
CA ALA A 186 5.70 -1.94 -16.24
C ALA A 186 7.04 -1.21 -16.37
N ASN A 187 7.67 -0.82 -15.26
CA ASN A 187 8.85 0.02 -15.22
C ASN A 187 10.03 -0.61 -14.47
N ALA A 188 10.30 -1.92 -14.67
CA ALA A 188 11.35 -2.63 -13.93
C ALA A 188 12.75 -2.01 -14.12
N ARG A 189 13.07 -1.49 -15.34
CA ARG A 189 14.34 -0.83 -15.64
C ARG A 189 14.44 0.48 -14.87
N GLU A 190 13.47 1.37 -15.02
CA GLU A 190 13.45 2.69 -14.39
C GLU A 190 13.53 2.56 -12.86
N LEU A 191 12.76 1.64 -12.26
CA LEU A 191 12.82 1.39 -10.83
C LEU A 191 14.21 0.93 -10.37
N ALA A 192 14.87 0.03 -11.11
CA ALA A 192 16.21 -0.43 -10.78
C ALA A 192 17.25 0.69 -10.97
N GLU A 193 17.13 1.50 -12.01
CA GLU A 193 17.97 2.67 -12.26
C GLU A 193 17.80 3.74 -11.18
N ASP A 194 16.56 4.02 -10.75
CA ASP A 194 16.26 4.95 -9.66
C ASP A 194 16.80 4.46 -8.31
N LEU A 195 16.70 3.14 -8.03
CA LEU A 195 17.25 2.54 -6.82
C LEU A 195 18.79 2.56 -6.80
N LEU A 196 19.39 2.26 -7.94
CA LEU A 196 20.83 2.09 -8.05
C LEU A 196 21.54 3.37 -8.51
N GLU A 197 20.85 4.37 -9.03
CA GLU A 197 21.44 5.56 -9.67
C GLU A 197 22.57 5.18 -10.65
N SER A 198 22.30 4.16 -11.44
CA SER A 198 23.26 3.60 -12.40
C SER A 198 22.52 2.88 -13.50
N PRO A 199 23.00 2.92 -14.75
CA PRO A 199 22.39 2.19 -15.85
C PRO A 199 22.29 0.71 -15.55
N VAL A 200 21.18 0.08 -15.92
CA VAL A 200 20.99 -1.38 -15.83
C VAL A 200 20.51 -1.97 -17.16
N ARG A 201 20.97 -3.18 -17.45
CA ARG A 201 20.44 -3.97 -18.57
C ARG A 201 19.17 -4.71 -18.13
N LEU A 202 18.07 -4.48 -18.84
CA LEU A 202 16.81 -5.20 -18.62
C LEU A 202 16.81 -6.53 -19.36
N ILE A 203 16.40 -7.59 -18.65
CA ILE A 203 16.12 -8.91 -19.21
C ILE A 203 14.70 -9.30 -18.80
N ASP A 204 13.76 -9.22 -19.76
CA ASP A 204 12.32 -9.37 -19.52
C ASP A 204 11.65 -10.49 -20.32
N ARG A 205 12.37 -11.14 -21.27
CA ARG A 205 11.85 -12.24 -22.06
C ARG A 205 11.92 -13.55 -21.28
N ASP A 206 10.78 -13.96 -20.73
CA ASP A 206 10.70 -15.26 -20.03
C ASP A 206 10.67 -16.40 -21.03
N SER A 207 11.72 -17.21 -21.04
CA SER A 207 11.87 -18.40 -21.88
C SER A 207 11.70 -19.71 -21.09
N SER A 208 11.20 -19.63 -19.84
CA SER A 208 10.93 -20.81 -19.03
C SER A 208 9.64 -21.53 -19.47
N PRO A 209 9.59 -22.86 -19.36
CA PRO A 209 8.36 -23.60 -19.64
C PRO A 209 7.31 -23.29 -18.56
N HIS A 210 6.12 -22.89 -18.99
CA HIS A 210 4.99 -22.69 -18.10
C HIS A 210 4.09 -23.92 -18.08
N GLY A 211 3.84 -24.46 -16.89
CA GLY A 211 2.81 -25.47 -16.69
C GLY A 211 1.41 -24.93 -16.97
N ARG A 212 0.49 -25.79 -17.41
CA ARG A 212 -0.92 -25.40 -17.59
C ARG A 212 -1.51 -24.96 -16.25
N ARG A 213 -2.10 -23.77 -16.23
CA ARG A 213 -2.80 -23.23 -15.07
C ARG A 213 -4.20 -22.82 -15.47
N GLU A 214 -5.18 -23.29 -14.72
CA GLU A 214 -6.56 -22.83 -14.81
C GLU A 214 -6.76 -21.70 -13.79
N PHE A 215 -7.17 -20.55 -14.28
CA PHE A 215 -7.46 -19.38 -13.42
C PHE A 215 -8.96 -19.07 -13.51
N LEU A 216 -9.65 -19.21 -12.39
CA LEU A 216 -11.09 -18.94 -12.26
C LEU A 216 -11.32 -17.62 -11.54
N ILE A 217 -12.20 -16.80 -12.09
CA ILE A 217 -12.70 -15.60 -11.41
C ILE A 217 -14.14 -15.86 -10.99
N VAL A 218 -14.38 -15.94 -9.69
CA VAL A 218 -15.69 -16.16 -9.10
C VAL A 218 -16.24 -14.82 -8.64
N ASN A 219 -17.30 -14.33 -9.29
CA ASN A 219 -18.01 -13.13 -8.87
C ASN A 219 -19.23 -13.55 -8.05
N PRO A 220 -19.23 -13.36 -6.70
CA PRO A 220 -20.36 -13.77 -5.87
C PRO A 220 -21.68 -13.16 -6.32
N PRO A 221 -22.81 -13.88 -6.19
CA PRO A 221 -24.11 -13.41 -6.67
C PRO A 221 -24.57 -12.15 -5.93
N ILE A 222 -25.38 -11.34 -6.62
CA ILE A 222 -26.09 -10.22 -6.00
C ILE A 222 -27.23 -10.79 -5.13
N VAL A 223 -27.20 -10.47 -3.83
CA VAL A 223 -28.22 -10.91 -2.86
C VAL A 223 -29.29 -9.84 -2.62
N ASP A 224 -28.98 -8.59 -2.91
CA ASP A 224 -29.94 -7.48 -2.93
C ASP A 224 -29.73 -6.67 -4.23
N ALA A 225 -30.66 -6.82 -5.15
CA ALA A 225 -30.58 -6.16 -6.45
C ALA A 225 -30.83 -4.64 -6.36
N THR A 226 -31.60 -4.19 -5.37
CA THR A 226 -31.93 -2.76 -5.18
C THR A 226 -30.72 -1.98 -4.71
N LEU A 227 -29.99 -2.52 -3.74
CA LEU A 227 -28.78 -1.91 -3.17
C LEU A 227 -27.49 -2.35 -3.88
N GLY A 228 -27.56 -3.28 -4.84
CA GLY A 228 -26.41 -3.84 -5.52
C GLY A 228 -25.48 -4.65 -4.60
N ILE A 229 -26.02 -5.19 -3.49
CA ILE A 229 -25.24 -5.92 -2.48
C ILE A 229 -24.97 -7.34 -2.99
N ARG A 230 -23.69 -7.72 -2.97
CA ARG A 230 -23.23 -9.08 -3.29
C ARG A 230 -23.00 -9.92 -2.04
N ARG A 231 -23.10 -11.24 -2.18
CA ARG A 231 -22.66 -12.20 -1.16
C ARG A 231 -21.19 -11.95 -0.81
N SER A 232 -20.85 -12.04 0.47
CA SER A 232 -19.51 -11.79 0.96
C SER A 232 -18.48 -12.73 0.32
N ALA A 233 -17.38 -12.18 -0.20
CA ALA A 233 -16.24 -12.96 -0.73
C ALA A 233 -15.69 -13.94 0.31
N MET A 234 -15.70 -13.58 1.60
CA MET A 234 -15.26 -14.44 2.69
C MET A 234 -16.16 -15.69 2.85
N LEU A 235 -17.48 -15.51 2.81
CA LEU A 235 -18.43 -16.62 2.87
C LEU A 235 -18.34 -17.52 1.64
N GLU A 236 -18.13 -16.93 0.47
CA GLU A 236 -17.96 -17.68 -0.76
C GLU A 236 -16.63 -18.47 -0.74
N SER A 237 -15.53 -17.84 -0.35
CA SER A 237 -14.24 -18.52 -0.16
C SER A 237 -14.33 -19.66 0.86
N THR A 238 -15.06 -19.47 1.96
CA THR A 238 -15.32 -20.52 2.96
C THR A 238 -16.07 -21.69 2.32
N SER A 239 -17.10 -21.42 1.55
CA SER A 239 -17.91 -22.45 0.89
C SER A 239 -17.10 -23.27 -0.11
N LEU A 240 -16.30 -22.60 -0.94
CA LEU A 240 -15.42 -23.25 -1.92
C LEU A 240 -14.30 -24.05 -1.24
N ALA A 241 -13.69 -23.51 -0.19
CA ALA A 241 -12.64 -24.18 0.57
C ALA A 241 -13.17 -25.43 1.30
N LYS A 242 -14.37 -25.39 1.87
CA LYS A 242 -15.01 -26.57 2.47
C LYS A 242 -15.21 -27.69 1.44
N ARG A 243 -15.69 -27.36 0.25
CA ARG A 243 -15.82 -28.34 -0.86
C ARG A 243 -14.47 -28.91 -1.24
N TRP A 244 -13.39 -28.09 -1.26
CA TRP A 244 -12.04 -28.54 -1.53
C TRP A 244 -11.53 -29.52 -0.47
N LEU A 245 -11.77 -29.25 0.81
CA LEU A 245 -11.32 -30.05 1.94
C LEU A 245 -11.93 -31.46 1.99
N TYR A 246 -13.09 -31.71 1.35
CA TYR A 246 -13.60 -33.09 1.17
C TYR A 246 -12.72 -33.92 0.22
N GLY A 247 -11.91 -33.29 -0.60
CA GLY A 247 -10.88 -33.94 -1.42
C GLY A 247 -9.59 -34.22 -0.63
N ARG A 248 -8.57 -34.71 -1.31
CA ARG A 248 -7.25 -35.00 -0.72
C ARG A 248 -6.16 -33.98 -1.14
N GLY A 249 -6.51 -32.95 -1.91
CA GLY A 249 -5.57 -31.95 -2.39
C GLY A 249 -5.16 -30.96 -1.31
N GLN A 250 -3.99 -30.38 -1.46
CA GLN A 250 -3.50 -29.28 -0.62
C GLN A 250 -3.78 -27.93 -1.26
N ALA A 251 -4.23 -26.96 -0.44
CA ALA A 251 -4.51 -25.62 -0.92
C ALA A 251 -4.06 -24.53 0.06
N ILE A 252 -3.97 -23.30 -0.45
CA ILE A 252 -3.78 -22.09 0.34
C ILE A 252 -4.87 -21.08 -0.01
N ILE A 253 -5.35 -20.35 1.00
CA ILE A 253 -6.21 -19.17 0.82
C ILE A 253 -5.40 -17.94 1.22
N PHE A 254 -5.22 -17.01 0.30
CA PHE A 254 -4.64 -15.71 0.59
C PHE A 254 -5.72 -14.71 0.95
N CYS A 255 -5.50 -13.99 2.06
CA CYS A 255 -6.36 -12.90 2.53
C CYS A 255 -5.52 -11.64 2.77
N GLY A 256 -6.02 -10.45 2.44
CA GLY A 256 -5.30 -9.21 2.67
C GLY A 256 -5.12 -8.89 4.17
N PRO A 257 -6.16 -8.56 4.93
CA PRO A 257 -6.07 -8.20 6.35
C PRO A 257 -5.80 -9.40 7.26
N ARG A 258 -4.95 -9.22 8.29
CA ARG A 258 -4.69 -10.24 9.33
C ARG A 258 -5.98 -10.76 9.99
N ARG A 259 -6.92 -9.85 10.25
CA ARG A 259 -8.24 -10.18 10.81
C ARG A 259 -9.03 -11.14 9.91
N SER A 260 -8.99 -10.95 8.60
CA SER A 260 -9.69 -11.83 7.65
C SER A 260 -9.15 -13.26 7.68
N VAL A 261 -7.84 -13.42 7.90
CA VAL A 261 -7.21 -14.74 8.08
C VAL A 261 -7.79 -15.47 9.31
N GLU A 262 -7.86 -14.78 10.45
CA GLU A 262 -8.37 -15.37 11.68
C GLU A 262 -9.88 -15.71 11.58
N ILE A 263 -10.68 -14.83 11.01
CA ILE A 263 -12.12 -15.08 10.83
C ILE A 263 -12.35 -16.25 9.87
N LEU A 264 -11.62 -16.29 8.73
CA LEU A 264 -11.76 -17.39 7.77
C LEU A 264 -11.30 -18.71 8.37
N PHE A 265 -10.21 -18.69 9.15
CA PHE A 265 -9.74 -19.85 9.91
C PHE A 265 -10.80 -20.36 10.88
N LEU A 266 -11.44 -19.46 11.66
CA LEU A 266 -12.52 -19.82 12.58
C LEU A 266 -13.71 -20.46 11.86
N TYR A 267 -14.11 -19.92 10.69
CA TYR A 267 -15.22 -20.46 9.90
C TYR A 267 -14.93 -21.87 9.34
N LEU A 268 -13.67 -22.15 9.06
CA LEU A 268 -13.24 -23.43 8.51
C LEU A 268 -12.97 -24.46 9.64
N SER A 269 -12.29 -24.07 10.71
CA SER A 269 -11.95 -24.94 11.84
C SER A 269 -13.13 -25.22 12.79
N GLY A 270 -14.21 -24.43 12.68
CA GLY A 270 -15.44 -24.66 13.48
C GLY A 270 -16.16 -25.98 13.15
N GLU A 271 -15.90 -26.58 11.98
CA GLU A 271 -16.38 -27.94 11.68
C GLU A 271 -15.36 -28.98 12.15
N SER A 272 -15.80 -29.92 12.99
CA SER A 272 -14.94 -30.98 13.59
C SER A 272 -14.17 -31.78 12.53
N ALA A 273 -14.76 -31.97 11.34
CA ALA A 273 -14.14 -32.70 10.23
C ALA A 273 -12.90 -32.01 9.65
N PHE A 274 -12.73 -30.71 9.87
CA PHE A 274 -11.66 -29.91 9.26
C PHE A 274 -10.67 -29.36 10.28
N LYS A 275 -10.97 -29.40 11.58
CA LYS A 275 -10.20 -28.78 12.67
C LYS A 275 -8.70 -29.10 12.62
N ASP A 276 -8.34 -30.34 12.35
CA ASP A 276 -6.93 -30.78 12.33
C ASP A 276 -6.28 -30.60 10.95
N ARG A 277 -7.06 -30.28 9.91
CA ARG A 277 -6.60 -30.17 8.53
C ARG A 277 -6.39 -28.75 8.06
N VAL A 278 -6.76 -27.74 8.88
CA VAL A 278 -6.66 -26.32 8.54
C VAL A 278 -5.71 -25.61 9.52
N ARG A 279 -4.88 -24.71 9.00
CA ARG A 279 -4.03 -23.82 9.80
C ARG A 279 -4.17 -22.38 9.33
N SER A 280 -3.95 -21.43 10.24
CA SER A 280 -3.73 -20.03 9.90
C SER A 280 -2.24 -19.70 9.90
N TYR A 281 -1.80 -18.77 9.03
CA TYR A 281 -0.41 -18.37 8.92
C TYR A 281 -0.28 -16.84 8.68
N ARG A 282 0.49 -16.15 9.51
CA ARG A 282 0.73 -14.72 9.37
C ARG A 282 2.05 -14.27 9.98
N SER A 283 2.53 -13.11 9.59
CA SER A 283 3.83 -12.54 10.01
C SER A 283 3.95 -12.25 11.52
N GLY A 284 2.86 -12.22 12.28
CA GLY A 284 2.87 -12.00 13.73
C GLY A 284 3.08 -13.24 14.58
N TYR A 285 3.13 -14.44 13.99
CA TYR A 285 3.33 -15.68 14.74
C TYR A 285 4.79 -15.89 15.12
N LEU A 286 5.02 -16.60 16.25
CA LEU A 286 6.35 -17.02 16.69
C LEU A 286 7.05 -17.84 15.60
N ALA A 287 8.35 -17.66 15.44
CA ALA A 287 9.14 -18.32 14.40
C ALA A 287 9.06 -19.86 14.48
N ALA A 288 8.95 -20.42 15.69
CA ALA A 288 8.78 -21.86 15.90
C ALA A 288 7.47 -22.37 15.29
N HIS A 289 6.34 -21.71 15.58
CA HIS A 289 5.02 -22.07 15.04
C HIS A 289 4.97 -21.95 13.52
N ARG A 290 5.59 -20.92 12.95
CA ARG A 290 5.65 -20.75 11.49
C ARG A 290 6.38 -21.93 10.83
N ARG A 291 7.55 -22.33 11.37
CA ARG A 291 8.33 -23.47 10.86
C ARG A 291 7.58 -24.80 10.97
N GLU A 292 6.78 -24.98 12.01
CA GLU A 292 5.94 -26.15 12.19
C GLU A 292 4.88 -26.24 11.09
N ILE A 293 4.12 -25.17 10.86
CA ILE A 293 3.11 -25.10 9.80
C ILE A 293 3.74 -25.30 8.40
N GLU A 294 4.90 -24.70 8.15
CA GLU A 294 5.65 -24.87 6.89
C GLU A 294 6.10 -26.33 6.70
N LYS A 295 6.49 -27.00 7.78
CA LYS A 295 6.84 -28.43 7.77
C LYS A 295 5.60 -29.28 7.51
N GLU A 296 4.50 -29.08 8.26
CA GLU A 296 3.23 -29.79 8.07
C GLU A 296 2.71 -29.66 6.63
N LEU A 297 2.88 -28.46 6.02
CA LEU A 297 2.46 -28.19 4.65
C LEU A 297 3.32 -28.98 3.64
N ARG A 298 4.65 -29.00 3.83
CA ARG A 298 5.58 -29.78 2.97
C ARG A 298 5.36 -31.29 3.07
N GLU A 299 5.06 -31.78 4.26
CA GLU A 299 4.82 -33.21 4.54
C GLU A 299 3.41 -33.67 4.10
N GLY A 300 2.53 -32.72 3.74
CA GLY A 300 1.17 -33.03 3.29
C GLY A 300 0.21 -33.40 4.43
N SER A 301 0.56 -33.15 5.70
CA SER A 301 -0.25 -33.47 6.87
C SER A 301 -1.46 -32.55 7.03
N ILE A 302 -1.40 -31.33 6.47
CA ILE A 302 -2.51 -30.38 6.44
C ILE A 302 -3.05 -30.19 5.03
N GLY A 303 -4.37 -30.00 4.93
CA GLY A 303 -5.06 -29.85 3.64
C GLY A 303 -5.22 -28.40 3.18
N LEU A 304 -5.23 -27.44 4.13
CA LEU A 304 -5.48 -26.03 3.83
C LEU A 304 -4.76 -25.10 4.79
N VAL A 305 -4.13 -24.07 4.23
CA VAL A 305 -3.58 -22.94 5.01
C VAL A 305 -4.31 -21.66 4.64
N VAL A 306 -4.77 -20.90 5.62
CA VAL A 306 -5.28 -19.54 5.44
C VAL A 306 -4.16 -18.57 5.79
N SER A 307 -3.71 -17.76 4.83
CA SER A 307 -2.52 -16.93 5.00
C SER A 307 -2.73 -15.48 4.59
N THR A 308 -1.96 -14.58 5.21
CA THR A 308 -1.69 -13.27 4.61
C THR A 308 -0.70 -13.44 3.44
N ASN A 309 -0.22 -12.33 2.86
CA ASN A 309 0.88 -12.34 1.88
C ASN A 309 2.21 -12.91 2.44
N ALA A 310 2.26 -13.35 3.69
CA ALA A 310 3.48 -13.92 4.31
C ALA A 310 3.97 -15.20 3.63
N LEU A 311 3.08 -15.96 2.96
CA LEU A 311 3.44 -17.13 2.13
C LEU A 311 3.48 -16.83 0.62
N GLU A 312 3.38 -15.55 0.23
CA GLU A 312 3.45 -15.11 -1.17
C GLU A 312 4.87 -15.24 -1.74
N LEU A 313 5.89 -14.90 -0.93
CA LEU A 313 7.27 -14.82 -1.37
C LEU A 313 8.09 -16.06 -0.97
N GLY A 314 8.75 -16.62 -1.95
CA GLY A 314 9.99 -17.41 -1.93
C GLY A 314 10.17 -18.58 -0.97
N ILE A 315 9.24 -18.88 -0.07
CA ILE A 315 9.34 -20.06 0.80
C ILE A 315 8.95 -21.28 -0.01
N ASP A 316 9.81 -22.30 0.01
CA ASP A 316 9.51 -23.59 -0.58
C ASP A 316 8.56 -24.36 0.33
N ILE A 317 7.27 -24.16 0.12
CA ILE A 317 6.19 -24.90 0.80
C ILE A 317 5.72 -26.13 0.01
N GLY A 318 6.45 -26.49 -1.06
CA GLY A 318 6.02 -27.48 -2.04
C GLY A 318 4.97 -26.94 -3.01
N GLY A 319 4.71 -27.66 -4.09
CA GLY A 319 3.65 -27.30 -5.03
C GLY A 319 2.28 -27.64 -4.46
N LEU A 320 1.40 -26.65 -4.35
CA LEU A 320 0.02 -26.84 -3.93
C LEU A 320 -0.86 -27.21 -5.13
N ASP A 321 -1.97 -27.89 -4.89
CA ASP A 321 -2.91 -28.27 -5.96
C ASP A 321 -3.83 -27.10 -6.32
N ALA A 322 -4.20 -26.24 -5.34
CA ALA A 322 -5.01 -25.06 -5.57
C ALA A 322 -4.59 -23.85 -4.73
N VAL A 323 -4.89 -22.67 -5.24
CA VAL A 323 -4.77 -21.39 -4.55
C VAL A 323 -6.10 -20.65 -4.64
N PHE A 324 -6.57 -20.13 -3.51
CA PHE A 324 -7.72 -19.25 -3.43
C PHE A 324 -7.21 -17.84 -3.09
N LEU A 325 -7.64 -16.85 -3.84
CA LEU A 325 -7.42 -15.45 -3.58
C LEU A 325 -8.74 -14.88 -3.04
N ASN A 326 -8.80 -14.61 -1.74
CA ASN A 326 -9.98 -13.99 -1.14
C ASN A 326 -9.89 -12.47 -1.34
N THR A 327 -10.44 -12.00 -2.43
CA THR A 327 -10.32 -10.68 -3.06
C THR A 327 -9.03 -10.48 -3.85
N TYR A 328 -9.02 -9.48 -4.71
CA TYR A 328 -7.83 -9.08 -5.46
C TYR A 328 -6.70 -8.63 -4.51
N PRO A 329 -5.49 -9.15 -4.66
CA PRO A 329 -4.37 -8.84 -3.75
C PRO A 329 -3.87 -7.39 -3.80
N GLY A 330 -4.44 -6.56 -4.66
CA GLY A 330 -4.08 -5.15 -4.82
C GLY A 330 -3.06 -4.88 -5.93
N THR A 331 -2.38 -5.90 -6.45
CA THR A 331 -1.49 -5.78 -7.61
C THR A 331 -1.55 -7.02 -8.50
N ILE A 332 -1.32 -6.85 -9.80
CA ILE A 332 -1.19 -7.96 -10.76
C ILE A 332 0.00 -8.83 -10.40
N SER A 333 1.11 -8.20 -9.99
CA SER A 333 2.32 -8.89 -9.55
C SER A 333 2.03 -9.84 -8.38
N ALA A 334 1.38 -9.35 -7.30
CA ALA A 334 0.98 -10.18 -6.16
C ALA A 334 0.00 -11.29 -6.58
N THR A 335 -0.97 -10.99 -7.44
CA THR A 335 -1.93 -11.97 -7.97
C THR A 335 -1.20 -13.12 -8.69
N ARG A 336 -0.24 -12.80 -9.55
CA ARG A 336 0.56 -13.79 -10.27
C ARG A 336 1.49 -14.58 -9.33
N GLN A 337 2.07 -13.93 -8.32
CA GLN A 337 2.92 -14.60 -7.31
C GLN A 337 2.11 -15.55 -6.44
N GLN A 338 0.97 -15.12 -5.93
CA GLN A 338 0.08 -15.95 -5.13
C GLN A 338 -0.48 -17.12 -5.96
N ALA A 339 -1.02 -16.86 -7.15
CA ALA A 339 -1.47 -17.89 -8.06
C ALA A 339 -0.33 -18.87 -8.46
N GLY A 340 0.90 -18.35 -8.53
CA GLY A 340 2.11 -19.14 -8.79
C GLY A 340 2.45 -20.18 -7.73
N ARG A 341 1.85 -20.12 -6.56
CA ARG A 341 1.98 -21.15 -5.52
C ARG A 341 1.23 -22.44 -5.85
N ALA A 342 0.24 -22.39 -6.75
CA ALA A 342 -0.36 -23.59 -7.33
C ALA A 342 0.51 -24.18 -8.44
N GLY A 343 0.64 -25.49 -8.46
CA GLY A 343 1.31 -26.28 -9.49
C GLY A 343 2.37 -27.20 -8.95
N ARG A 344 2.05 -28.49 -8.86
CA ARG A 344 3.02 -29.57 -8.68
C ARG A 344 3.57 -29.99 -10.04
N LYS A 345 4.80 -30.45 -10.10
CA LYS A 345 5.43 -30.94 -11.33
C LYS A 345 4.49 -31.91 -12.07
N GLY A 346 4.02 -31.51 -13.26
CA GLY A 346 3.23 -32.35 -14.16
C GLY A 346 1.70 -32.28 -14.01
N ASN A 347 1.14 -31.59 -12.98
CA ASN A 347 -0.31 -31.48 -12.79
C ASN A 347 -0.83 -30.09 -13.21
N THR A 348 -2.10 -30.03 -13.61
CA THR A 348 -2.80 -28.75 -13.83
C THR A 348 -2.97 -28.04 -12.50
N ALA A 349 -2.51 -26.80 -12.42
CA ALA A 349 -2.66 -25.94 -11.25
C ALA A 349 -3.99 -25.18 -11.31
N LEU A 350 -4.66 -25.04 -10.17
CA LEU A 350 -5.91 -24.28 -10.03
C LEU A 350 -5.68 -23.02 -9.19
N ALA A 351 -6.01 -21.87 -9.77
CA ALA A 351 -6.07 -20.58 -9.04
C ALA A 351 -7.49 -20.03 -9.12
N ILE A 352 -8.05 -19.61 -7.97
CA ILE A 352 -9.42 -19.12 -7.86
C ILE A 352 -9.40 -17.75 -7.19
N LEU A 353 -9.76 -16.70 -7.94
CA LEU A 353 -10.01 -15.36 -7.39
C LEU A 353 -11.50 -15.24 -7.04
N VAL A 354 -11.79 -15.02 -5.76
CA VAL A 354 -13.15 -14.75 -5.29
C VAL A 354 -13.30 -13.24 -5.10
N ALA A 355 -14.04 -12.60 -5.98
CA ALA A 355 -14.18 -11.16 -6.02
C ALA A 355 -15.09 -10.64 -4.88
N SER A 356 -14.74 -9.45 -4.36
CA SER A 356 -15.61 -8.68 -3.48
C SER A 356 -16.46 -7.66 -4.25
N ALA A 357 -17.27 -6.91 -3.52
CA ALA A 357 -18.06 -5.81 -4.09
C ALA A 357 -17.23 -4.51 -4.24
N ASN A 358 -15.91 -4.53 -4.14
CA ASN A 358 -15.12 -3.31 -4.35
C ASN A 358 -14.89 -3.02 -5.84
N PRO A 359 -14.64 -1.76 -6.25
CA PRO A 359 -14.47 -1.40 -7.66
C PRO A 359 -13.33 -2.14 -8.35
N LEU A 360 -12.20 -2.40 -7.68
CA LEU A 360 -11.07 -3.12 -8.24
C LEU A 360 -11.44 -4.55 -8.64
N ASP A 361 -12.04 -5.30 -7.72
CA ASP A 361 -12.46 -6.68 -7.97
C ASP A 361 -13.50 -6.75 -9.08
N GLN A 362 -14.45 -5.81 -9.10
CA GLN A 362 -15.50 -5.77 -10.11
C GLN A 362 -15.00 -5.37 -11.49
N TYR A 363 -13.98 -4.47 -11.55
CA TYR A 363 -13.29 -4.17 -12.80
C TYR A 363 -12.62 -5.41 -13.40
N ILE A 364 -11.93 -6.20 -12.58
CA ILE A 364 -11.31 -7.45 -12.99
C ILE A 364 -12.34 -8.46 -13.48
N CYS A 365 -13.49 -8.59 -12.79
CA CYS A 365 -14.57 -9.47 -13.24
C CYS A 365 -15.11 -9.09 -14.61
N GLN A 366 -15.17 -7.80 -14.92
CA GLN A 366 -15.65 -7.27 -16.20
C GLN A 366 -14.57 -7.32 -17.29
N ASN A 367 -13.29 -7.22 -16.90
CA ASN A 367 -12.13 -7.16 -17.79
C ASN A 367 -11.05 -8.17 -17.38
N PRO A 368 -11.31 -9.49 -17.49
CA PRO A 368 -10.37 -10.52 -17.05
C PRO A 368 -8.99 -10.46 -17.74
N SER A 369 -8.96 -10.04 -19.02
CA SER A 369 -7.73 -9.85 -19.80
C SER A 369 -6.73 -8.90 -19.12
N TYR A 370 -7.22 -7.97 -18.32
CA TYR A 370 -6.38 -7.05 -17.55
C TYR A 370 -5.34 -7.76 -16.66
N LEU A 371 -5.68 -8.93 -16.09
CA LEU A 371 -4.75 -9.71 -15.27
C LEU A 371 -3.67 -10.43 -16.08
N PHE A 372 -3.94 -10.70 -17.38
CA PHE A 372 -3.12 -11.62 -18.18
C PHE A 372 -2.33 -10.90 -19.27
N ASP A 373 -2.92 -9.92 -19.95
CA ASP A 373 -2.38 -9.36 -21.19
C ASP A 373 -1.43 -8.19 -20.93
N ASN A 374 -1.70 -7.35 -19.95
CA ASN A 374 -0.92 -6.15 -19.65
C ASN A 374 -0.49 -6.07 -18.18
N ASN A 375 0.61 -5.39 -17.92
CA ASN A 375 0.96 -4.97 -16.58
C ASN A 375 1.20 -3.46 -16.57
N PRO A 376 0.13 -2.65 -16.36
CA PRO A 376 0.23 -1.20 -16.35
C PRO A 376 0.77 -0.64 -15.02
N GLU A 377 1.00 -1.48 -14.02
CA GLU A 377 1.40 -1.06 -12.68
C GLU A 377 2.83 -0.54 -12.65
N HIS A 378 2.99 0.70 -12.17
CA HIS A 378 4.29 1.34 -11.98
C HIS A 378 4.69 1.34 -10.52
N ALA A 379 5.85 0.77 -10.21
CA ALA A 379 6.47 0.88 -8.90
C ALA A 379 7.27 2.20 -8.85
N LEU A 380 6.93 3.09 -7.93
CA LEU A 380 7.48 4.43 -7.82
C LEU A 380 8.25 4.60 -6.52
N ILE A 381 9.36 5.37 -6.58
CA ILE A 381 10.14 5.81 -5.44
C ILE A 381 10.47 7.30 -5.56
N SER A 382 10.75 7.93 -4.43
CA SER A 382 11.19 9.33 -4.34
C SER A 382 12.36 9.42 -3.34
N PRO A 383 13.59 9.03 -3.72
CA PRO A 383 14.75 9.01 -2.83
C PRO A 383 15.10 10.40 -2.26
N ASP A 384 14.84 11.45 -3.04
CA ASP A 384 15.15 12.84 -2.70
C ASP A 384 14.02 13.54 -1.94
N HIS A 385 13.02 12.78 -1.50
CA HIS A 385 11.98 13.25 -0.61
C HIS A 385 12.61 13.87 0.64
N ARG A 386 12.24 15.12 0.98
CA ARG A 386 12.92 15.95 1.98
C ARG A 386 13.16 15.23 3.31
N GLU A 387 12.13 14.65 3.89
CA GLU A 387 12.20 14.01 5.22
C GLU A 387 13.00 12.71 5.17
N ILE A 388 12.83 11.91 4.10
CA ILE A 388 13.59 10.68 3.87
C ILE A 388 15.07 11.01 3.67
N LEU A 389 15.36 11.98 2.82
CA LEU A 389 16.74 12.39 2.52
C LEU A 389 17.44 12.92 3.78
N GLN A 390 16.79 13.79 4.57
CA GLN A 390 17.35 14.33 5.81
C GLN A 390 17.66 13.23 6.83
N SER A 391 16.72 12.31 7.06
CA SER A 391 16.93 11.20 7.99
C SER A 391 18.06 10.26 7.55
N GLN A 392 18.16 10.01 6.24
CA GLN A 392 19.21 9.15 5.70
C GLN A 392 20.57 9.86 5.58
N LEU A 393 20.62 11.18 5.38
CA LEU A 393 21.86 11.98 5.49
C LEU A 393 22.39 11.95 6.92
N LEU A 394 21.52 12.08 7.94
CA LEU A 394 21.92 11.93 9.34
C LEU A 394 22.56 10.55 9.58
N CYS A 395 21.96 9.47 9.10
CA CYS A 395 22.54 8.13 9.17
C CYS A 395 23.88 8.04 8.42
N ALA A 396 23.96 8.62 7.22
CA ALA A 396 25.16 8.59 6.38
C ALA A 396 26.37 9.31 7.02
N ILE A 397 26.12 10.43 7.72
CA ILE A 397 27.13 11.19 8.45
C ILE A 397 27.57 10.45 9.70
N HIS A 398 26.67 9.73 10.35
CA HIS A 398 27.00 8.88 11.49
C HIS A 398 27.84 7.67 11.05
N ASP A 399 27.55 7.05 9.92
CA ASP A 399 28.34 5.95 9.37
C ASP A 399 29.75 6.42 9.01
N LEU A 400 29.85 7.56 8.35
CA LEU A 400 31.11 8.14 7.88
C LEU A 400 30.96 9.66 7.78
N ALA A 401 31.87 10.42 8.41
CA ALA A 401 31.87 11.88 8.30
C ALA A 401 31.83 12.33 6.84
N MET A 402 31.08 13.40 6.54
CA MET A 402 30.85 13.89 5.18
C MET A 402 31.60 15.21 4.97
N LEU A 403 32.23 15.37 3.82
CA LEU A 403 32.88 16.64 3.42
C LEU A 403 31.82 17.60 2.85
N ASP A 404 32.04 18.91 3.01
CA ASP A 404 31.17 19.94 2.42
C ASP A 404 31.22 19.98 0.88
N THR A 405 32.24 19.38 0.28
CA THR A 405 32.40 19.18 -1.16
C THR A 405 31.85 17.83 -1.66
N GLU A 406 31.38 16.97 -0.74
CA GLU A 406 30.90 15.63 -1.08
C GLU A 406 29.40 15.65 -1.45
N GLY A 407 29.05 14.93 -2.51
CA GLY A 407 27.64 14.65 -2.86
C GLY A 407 27.09 13.43 -2.13
N PHE A 408 25.80 13.13 -2.34
CA PHE A 408 25.15 11.95 -1.80
C PHE A 408 24.35 11.23 -2.88
N GLY A 409 24.90 10.15 -3.42
CA GLY A 409 24.38 9.50 -4.61
C GLY A 409 24.53 10.40 -5.84
N SER A 410 23.47 10.60 -6.60
CA SER A 410 23.41 11.50 -7.77
C SER A 410 23.30 12.97 -7.38
N LEU A 411 23.04 13.28 -6.10
CA LEU A 411 22.91 14.67 -5.63
C LEU A 411 24.26 15.30 -5.41
N GLY A 412 24.51 16.43 -6.05
CA GLY A 412 25.70 17.25 -5.80
C GLY A 412 25.65 17.94 -4.44
N PRO A 413 26.82 18.50 -3.99
CA PRO A 413 26.90 19.17 -2.70
C PRO A 413 25.86 20.30 -2.53
N GLU A 414 25.57 21.04 -3.59
CA GLU A 414 24.64 22.15 -3.61
C GLU A 414 23.20 21.71 -3.25
N HIS A 415 22.83 20.50 -3.59
CA HIS A 415 21.50 19.96 -3.31
C HIS A 415 21.35 19.46 -1.88
N ILE A 416 22.43 18.92 -1.28
CA ILE A 416 22.40 18.37 0.07
C ILE A 416 22.71 19.42 1.14
N PHE A 417 23.41 20.51 0.78
CA PHE A 417 23.83 21.57 1.71
C PHE A 417 22.66 22.16 2.54
N PRO A 418 21.50 22.51 1.96
CA PRO A 418 20.37 23.01 2.75
C PRO A 418 19.89 22.04 3.82
N HIS A 419 19.94 20.74 3.54
CA HIS A 419 19.56 19.67 4.48
C HIS A 419 20.57 19.53 5.61
N LEU A 420 21.87 19.63 5.29
CA LEU A 420 22.96 19.59 6.29
C LEU A 420 22.89 20.75 7.26
N GLU A 421 22.60 21.97 6.77
CA GLU A 421 22.44 23.17 7.62
C GLU A 421 21.24 23.06 8.58
N VAL A 422 20.16 22.40 8.15
CA VAL A 422 19.03 22.08 9.04
C VAL A 422 19.49 21.15 10.15
N LEU A 423 20.17 20.05 9.83
CA LEU A 423 20.67 19.08 10.81
C LEU A 423 21.67 19.70 11.81
N VAL A 424 22.50 20.64 11.36
CA VAL A 424 23.41 21.39 12.23
C VAL A 424 22.62 22.30 13.17
N ARG A 425 21.62 23.02 12.67
CA ARG A 425 20.77 23.93 13.47
C ARG A 425 19.98 23.16 14.53
N GLU A 426 19.53 21.94 14.21
CA GLU A 426 18.87 21.05 15.15
C GLU A 426 19.81 20.37 16.15
N GLY A 427 21.10 20.60 16.04
CA GLY A 427 22.12 20.00 16.92
C GLY A 427 22.36 18.50 16.71
N LYS A 428 21.79 17.93 15.63
CA LYS A 428 21.92 16.50 15.28
C LYS A 428 23.26 16.18 14.61
N VAL A 429 23.90 17.18 14.02
CA VAL A 429 25.19 17.09 13.32
C VAL A 429 26.04 18.27 13.75
N ARG A 430 27.36 18.04 13.88
CA ARG A 430 28.35 19.09 14.15
C ARG A 430 29.17 19.38 12.90
N LYS A 431 29.37 20.67 12.60
CA LYS A 431 30.32 21.11 11.55
C LYS A 431 31.67 21.40 12.17
N ALA A 432 32.70 20.71 11.70
CA ALA A 432 34.09 20.86 12.14
C ALA A 432 35.00 21.12 10.91
N GLY A 433 35.25 22.41 10.63
CA GLY A 433 35.93 22.81 9.40
C GLY A 433 35.12 22.41 8.16
N PRO A 434 35.71 21.69 7.18
CA PRO A 434 34.99 21.24 5.98
C PRO A 434 34.21 19.94 6.19
N ARG A 435 34.06 19.46 7.43
CA ARG A 435 33.41 18.16 7.72
C ARG A 435 32.18 18.31 8.55
N TYR A 436 31.17 17.50 8.19
CA TYR A 436 29.99 17.23 8.99
C TYR A 436 30.18 15.92 9.73
N ILE A 437 30.00 15.93 11.05
CA ILE A 437 30.29 14.80 11.95
C ILE A 437 29.03 14.51 12.79
N GLY A 438 28.67 13.25 12.91
CA GLY A 438 27.56 12.81 13.76
C GLY A 438 27.84 13.04 15.25
N VAL A 439 26.77 13.16 16.05
CA VAL A 439 26.89 13.25 17.51
C VAL A 439 27.19 11.85 18.05
N PRO A 440 28.24 11.65 18.85
CA PRO A 440 28.71 10.30 19.23
C PRO A 440 27.72 9.46 20.03
N GLU A 441 26.82 10.10 20.79
CA GLU A 441 25.84 9.43 21.64
C GLU A 441 24.57 9.03 20.90
N ALA A 442 24.39 9.47 19.64
CA ALA A 442 23.24 9.17 18.83
C ALA A 442 23.43 7.87 18.03
N TYR A 443 22.35 7.12 17.82
CA TYR A 443 22.30 6.00 16.88
C TYR A 443 21.13 6.19 15.91
N PRO A 444 21.26 7.10 14.95
CA PRO A 444 20.14 7.54 14.09
C PRO A 444 19.46 6.39 13.34
N ALA A 445 20.23 5.37 12.96
CA ALA A 445 19.65 4.23 12.25
C ALA A 445 18.61 3.47 13.08
N ALA A 446 18.68 3.49 14.41
CA ALA A 446 17.66 2.87 15.27
C ALA A 446 16.35 3.67 15.34
N GLU A 447 16.43 4.98 15.09
CA GLU A 447 15.29 5.89 15.14
C GLU A 447 14.57 6.01 13.77
N VAL A 448 15.29 5.71 12.68
CA VAL A 448 14.78 5.83 11.31
C VAL A 448 14.17 4.50 10.83
N SER A 449 12.86 4.44 10.75
CA SER A 449 12.17 3.30 10.14
C SER A 449 12.24 3.38 8.61
N LEU A 450 12.62 2.29 7.95
CA LEU A 450 12.60 2.24 6.48
C LEU A 450 11.18 2.20 5.88
N ARG A 451 10.16 1.93 6.70
CA ARG A 451 8.78 1.74 6.24
C ARG A 451 7.84 2.90 6.56
N ASN A 452 8.29 3.85 7.38
CA ASN A 452 7.49 4.99 7.82
C ASN A 452 8.31 6.28 7.70
N ILE A 453 7.64 7.40 7.45
CA ILE A 453 8.25 8.74 7.43
C ILE A 453 8.09 9.41 8.79
N SER A 454 6.96 9.15 9.48
CA SER A 454 6.60 9.78 10.75
C SER A 454 7.07 8.97 11.95
N ASP A 455 7.17 9.66 13.07
CA ASP A 455 7.41 9.08 14.38
C ASP A 455 6.34 8.05 14.75
N GLN A 456 6.69 7.10 15.61
CA GLN A 456 5.78 6.05 16.06
C GLN A 456 5.23 6.36 17.46
N VAL A 457 3.97 6.00 17.69
CA VAL A 457 3.27 6.08 18.98
C VAL A 457 3.22 4.67 19.56
N GLN A 458 3.66 4.52 20.81
CA GLN A 458 3.59 3.28 21.59
C GLN A 458 2.16 3.03 22.06
N ILE A 459 1.71 1.79 22.01
CA ILE A 459 0.42 1.35 22.53
C ILE A 459 0.72 0.48 23.75
N LEU A 460 0.32 0.94 24.91
CA LEU A 460 0.66 0.35 26.21
C LEU A 460 -0.60 -0.08 26.97
N SER A 461 -0.53 -1.25 27.63
CA SER A 461 -1.48 -1.67 28.64
C SER A 461 -0.75 -1.75 29.98
N GLY A 462 -0.91 -0.73 30.83
CA GLY A 462 0.00 -0.53 31.96
C GLY A 462 1.44 -0.33 31.48
N ASP A 463 2.36 -1.18 31.94
CA ASP A 463 3.77 -1.18 31.53
C ASP A 463 4.07 -2.11 30.33
N GLU A 464 3.08 -2.88 29.87
CA GLU A 464 3.25 -3.82 28.77
C GLU A 464 3.09 -3.15 27.42
N LEU A 465 4.09 -3.32 26.55
CA LEU A 465 4.02 -2.85 25.16
C LEU A 465 3.21 -3.84 24.32
N ILE A 466 2.04 -3.41 23.87
CA ILE A 466 1.15 -4.20 23.00
C ILE A 466 1.51 -4.00 21.52
N GLY A 467 1.87 -2.78 21.12
CA GLY A 467 2.16 -2.53 19.72
C GLY A 467 2.62 -1.09 19.44
N TRP A 468 2.68 -0.77 18.16
CA TRP A 468 3.07 0.54 17.65
C TRP A 468 2.12 0.97 16.55
N VAL A 469 1.82 2.25 16.50
CA VAL A 469 1.09 2.90 15.42
C VAL A 469 1.90 4.08 14.91
N ASP A 470 1.84 4.31 13.61
CA ASP A 470 2.43 5.47 12.96
C ASP A 470 1.75 6.76 13.45
N GLY A 471 2.54 7.81 13.74
CA GLY A 471 2.05 9.06 14.33
C GLY A 471 0.95 9.74 13.53
N ALA A 472 1.03 9.71 12.19
CA ALA A 472 -0.02 10.23 11.32
C ALA A 472 -1.33 9.44 11.47
N SER A 473 -1.25 8.16 11.81
CA SER A 473 -2.40 7.27 12.01
C SER A 473 -2.93 7.27 13.44
N ALA A 474 -2.17 7.77 14.41
CA ALA A 474 -2.54 7.67 15.83
C ALA A 474 -3.89 8.37 16.14
N LEU A 475 -4.12 9.53 15.56
CA LEU A 475 -5.35 10.31 15.79
C LEU A 475 -6.62 9.60 15.32
N TRP A 476 -6.55 8.72 14.35
CA TRP A 476 -7.73 8.00 13.85
C TRP A 476 -7.78 6.53 14.29
N MET A 477 -6.65 5.93 14.73
CA MET A 477 -6.60 4.53 15.18
C MET A 477 -6.67 4.38 16.69
N VAL A 478 -6.02 5.29 17.44
CA VAL A 478 -5.86 5.18 18.91
C VAL A 478 -6.26 6.46 19.62
N HIS A 479 -7.30 7.16 19.12
CA HIS A 479 -7.93 8.28 19.84
C HIS A 479 -8.65 7.79 21.10
N PRO A 480 -8.87 8.65 22.12
CA PRO A 480 -9.67 8.28 23.27
C PRO A 480 -11.06 7.75 22.86
N GLY A 481 -11.47 6.62 23.41
CA GLY A 481 -12.72 5.94 23.06
C GLY A 481 -12.63 5.04 21.83
N ALA A 482 -11.49 4.97 21.12
CA ALA A 482 -11.28 4.02 20.03
C ALA A 482 -11.25 2.57 20.52
N ILE A 483 -11.71 1.64 19.68
CA ILE A 483 -11.52 0.21 19.89
C ILE A 483 -10.35 -0.26 19.03
N TYR A 484 -9.24 -0.55 19.70
CA TYR A 484 -8.05 -1.12 19.07
C TYR A 484 -8.16 -2.65 19.03
N LEU A 485 -7.79 -3.26 17.91
CA LEU A 485 -7.89 -4.71 17.70
C LEU A 485 -6.48 -5.30 17.57
N ASP A 486 -6.13 -6.22 18.49
CA ASP A 486 -4.89 -6.99 18.40
C ASP A 486 -5.12 -8.46 18.73
N ARG A 487 -4.63 -9.38 17.89
CA ARG A 487 -4.69 -10.86 18.06
C ARG A 487 -6.09 -11.40 18.40
N GLY A 488 -7.14 -10.80 17.83
CA GLY A 488 -8.53 -11.18 18.11
C GLY A 488 -9.11 -10.59 19.40
N GLU A 489 -8.31 -9.90 20.17
CA GLU A 489 -8.73 -9.19 21.39
C GLU A 489 -9.12 -7.75 21.07
N THR A 490 -10.07 -7.22 21.81
CA THR A 490 -10.55 -5.83 21.71
C THR A 490 -10.05 -5.03 22.92
N TRP A 491 -9.53 -3.84 22.63
CA TRP A 491 -8.94 -2.93 23.62
C TRP A 491 -9.57 -1.55 23.50
N LEU A 492 -9.99 -0.97 24.61
CA LEU A 492 -10.46 0.42 24.68
C LEU A 492 -9.28 1.35 24.86
N VAL A 493 -9.13 2.35 23.99
CA VAL A 493 -8.14 3.41 24.19
C VAL A 493 -8.67 4.42 25.20
N THR A 494 -7.99 4.54 26.32
CA THR A 494 -8.35 5.45 27.42
C THR A 494 -7.70 6.81 27.27
N LYS A 495 -6.46 6.86 26.78
CA LYS A 495 -5.69 8.10 26.61
C LYS A 495 -4.77 8.06 25.40
N LEU A 496 -4.63 9.19 24.73
CA LEU A 496 -3.61 9.44 23.70
C LEU A 496 -2.78 10.67 24.12
N ASP A 497 -1.48 10.47 24.30
CA ASP A 497 -0.51 11.51 24.59
C ASP A 497 0.44 11.66 23.39
N LEU A 498 0.22 12.72 22.63
CA LEU A 498 1.00 12.99 21.40
C LEU A 498 2.41 13.48 21.70
N GLU A 499 2.62 14.17 22.82
CA GLU A 499 3.94 14.69 23.21
C GLU A 499 4.85 13.55 23.66
N GLN A 500 4.33 12.65 24.50
CA GLN A 500 5.05 11.46 24.94
C GLN A 500 5.02 10.33 23.93
N ARG A 501 4.22 10.45 22.85
CA ARG A 501 4.02 9.43 21.82
C ARG A 501 3.55 8.09 22.39
N LYS A 502 2.54 8.14 23.26
CA LYS A 502 1.97 6.99 23.95
C LYS A 502 0.44 6.99 23.88
N ALA A 503 -0.11 5.80 23.63
CA ALA A 503 -1.53 5.54 23.79
C ALA A 503 -1.73 4.47 24.88
N GLU A 504 -2.57 4.74 25.85
CA GLU A 504 -2.92 3.82 26.92
C GLU A 504 -4.20 3.06 26.55
N ILE A 505 -4.19 1.74 26.71
CA ILE A 505 -5.30 0.89 26.37
C ILE A 505 -5.63 -0.08 27.51
N GLU A 506 -6.92 -0.46 27.59
CA GLU A 506 -7.43 -1.44 28.56
C GLU A 506 -8.21 -2.53 27.82
N PRO A 507 -8.18 -3.80 28.32
CA PRO A 507 -9.00 -4.86 27.75
C PRO A 507 -10.49 -4.49 27.77
N ALA A 508 -11.20 -4.73 26.68
CA ALA A 508 -12.63 -4.44 26.57
C ALA A 508 -13.34 -5.54 25.77
N GLU A 509 -14.34 -6.16 26.36
CA GLU A 509 -15.22 -7.11 25.65
C GLU A 509 -16.37 -6.37 24.98
N VAL A 510 -16.19 -6.01 23.70
CA VAL A 510 -17.19 -5.28 22.93
C VAL A 510 -17.50 -5.97 21.60
N ASN A 511 -18.69 -5.78 21.09
CA ASN A 511 -19.14 -6.34 19.80
C ASN A 511 -19.16 -5.32 18.66
N TYR A 512 -18.40 -4.23 18.82
CA TYR A 512 -18.30 -3.15 17.84
C TYR A 512 -16.85 -2.69 17.66
N PHE A 513 -16.59 -2.00 16.57
CA PHE A 513 -15.36 -1.26 16.32
C PHE A 513 -15.69 0.24 16.10
N THR A 514 -14.66 1.09 16.13
CA THR A 514 -14.80 2.54 15.92
C THR A 514 -14.26 2.97 14.57
N GLN A 515 -14.89 4.00 14.00
CA GLN A 515 -14.46 4.65 12.77
C GLN A 515 -14.61 6.17 12.94
N THR A 516 -13.52 6.91 12.71
CA THR A 516 -13.52 8.38 12.84
C THR A 516 -14.33 9.05 11.74
N THR A 517 -14.89 10.22 12.07
CA THR A 517 -15.43 11.21 11.14
C THR A 517 -14.47 12.38 11.08
N ARG A 518 -14.20 12.87 9.87
CA ARG A 518 -13.20 13.91 9.62
C ARG A 518 -13.73 14.98 8.68
N ASP A 519 -13.22 16.16 8.83
CA ASP A 519 -13.36 17.28 7.90
C ASP A 519 -12.00 17.58 7.25
N THR A 520 -11.98 17.92 5.97
CA THR A 520 -10.74 18.11 5.21
C THR A 520 -10.83 19.42 4.42
N GLU A 521 -9.81 20.25 4.55
CA GLU A 521 -9.62 21.49 3.80
C GLU A 521 -8.32 21.42 3.01
N ILE A 522 -8.32 21.98 1.79
CA ILE A 522 -7.15 21.96 0.91
C ILE A 522 -6.78 23.36 0.47
N GLU A 523 -5.50 23.70 0.63
CA GLU A 523 -4.88 24.93 0.16
C GLU A 523 -3.79 24.62 -0.85
N VAL A 524 -3.78 25.30 -2.02
CA VAL A 524 -2.72 25.14 -3.03
C VAL A 524 -1.53 26.02 -2.66
N ASN A 525 -0.39 25.40 -2.39
CA ASN A 525 0.86 26.12 -2.10
C ASN A 525 1.57 26.57 -3.38
N SER A 526 1.63 25.69 -4.39
CA SER A 526 2.22 26.00 -5.68
C SER A 526 1.66 25.12 -6.80
N LEU A 527 1.45 25.71 -7.98
CA LEU A 527 1.06 24.98 -9.17
C LEU A 527 2.31 24.52 -9.92
N MET A 528 2.44 23.21 -10.15
CA MET A 528 3.58 22.62 -10.86
C MET A 528 3.29 22.45 -12.35
N ASN A 529 2.07 22.03 -12.71
CA ASN A 529 1.64 21.82 -14.10
C ASN A 529 0.15 22.08 -14.25
N ARG A 530 -0.24 22.61 -15.41
CA ARG A 530 -1.63 22.75 -15.84
C ARG A 530 -1.75 22.38 -17.30
N GLN A 531 -2.73 21.57 -17.65
CA GLN A 531 -3.01 21.19 -19.03
C GLN A 531 -4.52 21.19 -19.24
N THR A 532 -4.95 21.68 -20.39
CA THR A 532 -6.33 21.57 -20.82
C THR A 532 -6.57 20.16 -21.32
N ALA A 533 -7.58 19.51 -20.75
CA ALA A 533 -8.06 18.20 -21.14
C ALA A 533 -9.48 18.32 -21.71
N LEU A 534 -10.00 17.23 -22.25
CA LEU A 534 -11.36 17.20 -22.74
C LEU A 534 -12.33 17.47 -21.59
N GLY A 535 -13.23 18.42 -21.72
CA GLY A 535 -14.26 18.71 -20.72
C GLY A 535 -13.76 19.34 -19.41
N ALA A 536 -12.46 19.46 -19.21
CA ALA A 536 -11.86 19.90 -17.95
C ALA A 536 -10.46 20.52 -18.15
N ASP A 537 -9.94 21.13 -17.10
CA ASP A 537 -8.52 21.35 -16.93
C ASP A 537 -7.96 20.34 -15.93
N LYS A 538 -6.80 19.78 -16.18
CA LYS A 538 -6.06 18.95 -15.21
C LYS A 538 -4.88 19.72 -14.64
N PHE A 539 -4.65 19.56 -13.37
CA PHE A 539 -3.65 20.27 -12.59
C PHE A 539 -2.78 19.31 -11.78
N LEU A 540 -1.54 19.70 -11.58
CA LEU A 540 -0.61 19.07 -10.66
C LEU A 540 0.03 20.16 -9.80
N GLY A 541 0.08 19.99 -8.49
CA GLY A 541 0.66 21.00 -7.62
C GLY A 541 0.95 20.51 -6.20
N GLN A 542 1.63 21.35 -5.45
CA GLN A 542 1.81 21.16 -4.02
C GLN A 542 0.62 21.75 -3.28
N VAL A 543 0.11 20.98 -2.31
CA VAL A 543 -1.05 21.35 -1.50
C VAL A 543 -0.77 21.15 -0.02
N THR A 544 -1.45 21.92 0.81
CA THR A 544 -1.58 21.65 2.24
C THR A 544 -2.98 21.09 2.49
N VAL A 545 -3.04 19.89 3.00
CA VAL A 545 -4.27 19.21 3.42
C VAL A 545 -4.39 19.34 4.92
N THR A 546 -5.41 20.06 5.40
CA THR A 546 -5.73 20.18 6.83
C THR A 546 -6.88 19.24 7.14
N THR A 547 -6.64 18.25 8.01
CA THR A 547 -7.66 17.28 8.43
C THR A 547 -7.96 17.45 9.91
N THR A 548 -9.24 17.65 10.23
CA THR A 548 -9.76 17.74 11.59
C THR A 548 -10.66 16.54 11.87
N ILE A 549 -10.34 15.76 12.90
CA ILE A 549 -11.19 14.65 13.33
C ILE A 549 -12.27 15.22 14.25
N THR A 550 -13.52 15.15 13.79
CA THR A 550 -14.67 15.78 14.48
C THR A 550 -15.43 14.82 15.40
N GLY A 551 -15.16 13.51 15.29
CA GLY A 551 -15.83 12.50 16.11
C GLY A 551 -15.57 11.09 15.58
N PHE A 552 -16.31 10.12 16.12
CA PHE A 552 -16.27 8.75 15.64
C PHE A 552 -17.65 8.07 15.72
N LYS A 553 -17.81 7.03 14.89
CA LYS A 553 -18.99 6.14 14.87
C LYS A 553 -18.61 4.81 15.51
N LYS A 554 -19.55 4.22 16.26
CA LYS A 554 -19.47 2.83 16.74
C LYS A 554 -20.24 1.93 15.76
N LEU A 555 -19.59 0.94 15.18
CA LEU A 555 -20.18 0.04 14.19
C LEU A 555 -20.11 -1.39 14.71
N LYS A 556 -21.23 -2.10 14.70
CA LYS A 556 -21.27 -3.54 15.05
C LYS A 556 -20.36 -4.35 14.17
N PHE A 557 -19.65 -5.32 14.75
CA PHE A 557 -19.01 -6.36 13.98
C PHE A 557 -20.06 -7.07 13.10
N TYR A 558 -19.67 -7.52 11.93
CA TYR A 558 -20.45 -8.28 10.94
C TYR A 558 -21.55 -7.48 10.21
N THR A 559 -22.44 -6.76 10.91
CA THR A 559 -23.55 -6.00 10.28
C THR A 559 -23.15 -4.59 9.84
N GLN A 560 -22.09 -4.02 10.44
CA GLN A 560 -21.66 -2.62 10.25
C GLN A 560 -22.74 -1.58 10.59
N GLU A 561 -23.73 -1.98 11.36
CA GLU A 561 -24.79 -1.09 11.85
C GLU A 561 -24.20 -0.04 12.80
N ILE A 562 -24.54 1.22 12.59
CA ILE A 562 -24.10 2.32 13.45
C ILE A 562 -24.94 2.29 14.74
N ILE A 563 -24.30 1.99 15.87
CA ILE A 563 -24.94 1.92 17.19
C ILE A 563 -24.73 3.18 18.04
N GLY A 564 -23.84 4.06 17.60
CA GLY A 564 -23.57 5.31 18.32
C GLY A 564 -22.63 6.21 17.56
N ARG A 565 -22.62 7.50 17.94
CA ARG A 565 -21.68 8.53 17.43
C ARG A 565 -21.23 9.36 18.61
N GLU A 566 -19.93 9.67 18.68
CA GLU A 566 -19.37 10.52 19.74
C GLU A 566 -18.50 11.61 19.12
N PRO A 567 -18.58 12.85 19.62
CA PRO A 567 -17.70 13.93 19.19
C PRO A 567 -16.28 13.72 19.71
N LEU A 568 -15.28 14.23 19.00
CA LEU A 568 -13.88 14.30 19.42
C LEU A 568 -13.40 15.74 19.25
N ASP A 569 -12.57 16.17 20.19
CA ASP A 569 -11.84 17.43 20.09
C ASP A 569 -10.33 17.11 20.03
N LEU A 570 -9.84 16.93 18.80
CA LEU A 570 -8.45 16.61 18.53
C LEU A 570 -7.82 17.72 17.69
N PRO A 571 -6.50 17.97 17.84
CA PRO A 571 -5.83 18.99 17.06
C PRO A 571 -5.88 18.63 15.56
N PRO A 572 -6.05 19.64 14.67
CA PRO A 572 -5.99 19.41 13.24
C PRO A 572 -4.59 18.95 12.83
N THR A 573 -4.53 18.01 11.88
CA THR A 573 -3.28 17.59 11.23
C THR A 573 -3.09 18.36 9.93
N ARG A 574 -1.86 18.75 9.63
CA ARG A 574 -1.50 19.40 8.37
C ARG A 574 -0.52 18.53 7.61
N LEU A 575 -0.90 18.20 6.39
CA LEU A 575 -0.10 17.40 5.45
C LEU A 575 0.26 18.27 4.24
N GLN A 576 1.52 18.62 4.08
CA GLN A 576 2.02 19.20 2.83
C GLN A 576 2.37 18.07 1.88
N THR A 577 1.73 18.06 0.69
CA THR A 577 1.87 16.93 -0.24
C THR A 577 1.70 17.38 -1.70
N VAL A 578 1.74 16.41 -2.61
CA VAL A 578 1.47 16.60 -4.04
C VAL A 578 0.08 16.07 -4.35
N ALA A 579 -0.66 16.82 -5.16
CA ALA A 579 -1.99 16.44 -5.61
C ALA A 579 -2.12 16.58 -7.14
N TRP A 580 -2.94 15.70 -7.71
CA TRP A 580 -3.50 15.80 -9.04
C TRP A 580 -4.99 16.13 -8.93
N TRP A 581 -5.45 17.15 -9.66
CA TRP A 581 -6.89 17.44 -9.68
C TRP A 581 -7.42 17.80 -11.05
N ILE A 582 -8.73 17.59 -11.18
CA ILE A 582 -9.54 17.85 -12.36
C ILE A 582 -10.51 18.96 -12.00
N GLY A 583 -10.48 20.08 -12.72
CA GLY A 583 -11.48 21.15 -12.63
C GLY A 583 -12.39 21.10 -13.87
N LEU A 584 -13.68 20.80 -13.69
CA LEU A 584 -14.64 20.74 -14.80
C LEU A 584 -14.78 22.12 -15.44
N ASN A 585 -14.82 22.16 -16.77
CA ASN A 585 -15.04 23.43 -17.45
C ASN A 585 -16.55 23.81 -17.48
N ASP A 586 -16.84 25.10 -17.68
CA ASP A 586 -18.20 25.62 -17.65
C ASP A 586 -19.12 24.99 -18.70
N LYS A 587 -18.56 24.59 -19.86
CA LYS A 587 -19.32 23.92 -20.92
C LYS A 587 -19.79 22.52 -20.47
N THR A 588 -18.93 21.76 -19.82
CA THR A 588 -19.25 20.45 -19.27
C THR A 588 -20.31 20.59 -18.18
N VAL A 589 -20.12 21.53 -17.25
CA VAL A 589 -21.11 21.81 -16.19
C VAL A 589 -22.46 22.22 -16.78
N ALA A 590 -22.47 23.12 -17.76
CA ALA A 590 -23.70 23.55 -18.42
C ALA A 590 -24.43 22.39 -19.14
N ARG A 591 -23.70 21.51 -19.85
CA ARG A 591 -24.30 20.35 -20.52
C ARG A 591 -24.90 19.37 -19.54
N VAL A 592 -24.22 19.04 -18.43
CA VAL A 592 -24.75 18.14 -17.42
C VAL A 592 -25.96 18.75 -16.71
N LYS A 593 -25.95 20.08 -16.47
CA LYS A 593 -27.11 20.81 -15.94
C LYS A 593 -28.34 20.76 -16.88
N THR A 594 -28.14 20.97 -18.19
CA THR A 594 -29.25 20.91 -19.18
C THR A 594 -29.87 19.51 -19.31
N GLN A 595 -29.15 18.48 -18.94
CA GLN A 595 -29.63 17.10 -18.86
C GLN A 595 -30.39 16.82 -17.55
N GLY A 596 -30.53 17.81 -16.64
CA GLY A 596 -31.17 17.63 -15.34
C GLY A 596 -30.33 16.78 -14.35
N LEU A 597 -29.05 16.52 -14.68
CA LEU A 597 -28.15 15.63 -13.95
C LEU A 597 -27.18 16.36 -13.01
N TRP A 598 -27.40 17.67 -12.80
CA TRP A 598 -26.60 18.52 -11.95
C TRP A 598 -27.48 19.43 -11.08
N ASN A 599 -27.64 19.12 -9.81
CA ASN A 599 -28.39 19.92 -8.86
C ASN A 599 -27.44 20.63 -7.88
N VAL A 600 -26.88 21.78 -8.30
CA VAL A 600 -26.11 22.72 -7.44
C VAL A 600 -26.91 23.99 -7.17
N GLU A 601 -28.10 24.15 -7.74
CA GLU A 601 -28.91 25.33 -7.45
C GLU A 601 -29.39 25.31 -6.00
N LYS A 602 -29.18 26.40 -5.27
CA LYS A 602 -29.84 26.63 -3.98
C LYS A 602 -31.32 26.40 -4.17
N ASN A 603 -31.88 25.48 -3.39
CA ASN A 603 -33.31 25.23 -3.40
C ASN A 603 -34.04 26.55 -3.21
N ASP A 604 -34.95 26.89 -4.09
CA ASP A 604 -35.90 27.96 -3.84
C ASP A 604 -36.95 27.42 -2.87
N TYR A 605 -36.76 27.66 -1.60
CA TYR A 605 -37.68 27.20 -0.55
C TYR A 605 -38.99 27.98 -0.53
N GLY A 606 -39.21 28.91 -1.49
CA GLY A 606 -40.45 29.70 -1.61
C GLY A 606 -40.49 30.94 -0.71
N LYS A 607 -41.43 31.82 -0.98
CA LYS A 607 -41.56 33.13 -0.33
C LYS A 607 -41.82 33.05 1.19
N ASP A 608 -42.44 31.97 1.63
CA ASP A 608 -42.85 31.77 3.03
C ASP A 608 -41.79 31.06 3.89
N TRP A 609 -40.61 30.71 3.32
CA TRP A 609 -39.57 29.97 4.00
C TRP A 609 -39.11 30.62 5.30
N GLY A 610 -39.05 31.96 5.35
CA GLY A 610 -38.67 32.68 6.58
C GLY A 610 -39.63 32.42 7.74
N LEU A 611 -40.91 32.34 7.45
CA LEU A 611 -41.95 32.05 8.47
C LEU A 611 -41.96 30.56 8.86
N ILE A 612 -41.85 29.67 7.86
CA ILE A 612 -41.84 28.22 8.07
C ILE A 612 -40.62 27.81 8.89
N SER A 613 -39.45 28.33 8.56
CA SER A 613 -38.21 28.05 9.29
C SER A 613 -38.24 28.58 10.71
N ALA A 614 -38.80 29.79 10.94
CA ALA A 614 -39.00 30.33 12.29
C ALA A 614 -39.97 29.47 13.11
N THR A 615 -41.03 28.93 12.45
CA THR A 615 -42.01 28.05 13.10
C THR A 615 -41.37 26.70 13.48
N ALA A 616 -40.53 26.12 12.62
CA ALA A 616 -39.78 24.89 12.92
C ALA A 616 -38.85 25.09 14.11
N ARG A 617 -38.09 26.17 14.12
CA ARG A 617 -37.18 26.50 15.25
C ARG A 617 -37.94 26.72 16.56
N LYS A 618 -39.09 27.37 16.52
CA LYS A 618 -39.97 27.54 17.68
C LYS A 618 -40.54 26.24 18.20
N ARG A 619 -41.01 25.35 17.31
CA ARG A 619 -41.42 23.97 17.64
C ARG A 619 -40.34 23.22 18.39
N ASP A 620 -39.08 23.34 17.94
CA ASP A 620 -37.92 22.66 18.47
C ASP A 620 -37.29 23.44 19.67
N ASN A 621 -38.00 24.40 20.24
CA ASN A 621 -37.56 25.27 21.38
C ASN A 621 -36.19 25.92 21.13
N PHE A 622 -35.88 26.33 19.90
CA PHE A 622 -34.61 26.89 19.47
C PHE A 622 -33.39 26.02 19.83
N THR A 623 -33.62 24.71 19.90
CA THR A 623 -32.60 23.73 20.32
C THR A 623 -32.27 22.82 19.14
N CYS A 624 -30.97 22.59 18.91
CA CYS A 624 -30.52 21.63 17.91
C CYS A 624 -31.01 20.21 18.26
N GLN A 625 -31.84 19.64 17.43
CA GLN A 625 -32.43 18.31 17.66
C GLN A 625 -31.41 17.16 17.55
N HIS A 626 -30.17 17.46 17.09
CA HIS A 626 -29.12 16.47 16.99
C HIS A 626 -28.17 16.45 18.20
N CYS A 627 -27.70 17.63 18.67
CA CYS A 627 -26.70 17.69 19.74
C CYS A 627 -27.21 18.41 21.01
N GLY A 628 -28.45 18.88 21.03
CA GLY A 628 -29.04 19.55 22.21
C GLY A 628 -28.54 20.99 22.47
N LEU A 629 -27.73 21.57 21.54
CA LEU A 629 -27.25 22.94 21.69
C LEU A 629 -28.41 23.96 21.57
N LEU A 630 -28.56 24.83 22.55
CA LEU A 630 -29.52 25.95 22.52
C LEU A 630 -29.00 27.07 21.61
N GLU A 631 -29.88 27.71 20.84
CA GLU A 631 -29.58 28.87 20.00
C GLU A 631 -29.15 30.07 20.87
N THR A 632 -27.85 30.48 20.77
CA THR A 632 -27.29 31.61 21.50
C THR A 632 -26.52 32.51 20.53
N GLY A 633 -27.15 33.59 20.07
CA GLY A 633 -26.55 34.59 19.18
C GLY A 633 -26.78 34.33 17.70
N GLU A 634 -26.24 33.28 17.09
CA GLU A 634 -26.48 32.90 15.70
C GLU A 634 -27.67 31.97 15.59
N ALA A 635 -28.59 32.25 14.64
CA ALA A 635 -29.80 31.48 14.45
C ALA A 635 -29.48 30.05 13.96
N HIS A 636 -30.13 29.04 14.55
CA HIS A 636 -30.04 27.69 14.09
C HIS A 636 -30.66 27.52 12.68
N HIS A 637 -30.10 26.61 11.91
CA HIS A 637 -30.57 26.29 10.57
C HIS A 637 -31.71 25.27 10.63
N VAL A 638 -32.61 25.32 9.64
CA VAL A 638 -33.67 24.31 9.46
C VAL A 638 -33.34 23.44 8.27
N HIS A 639 -33.32 22.14 8.51
CA HIS A 639 -32.93 21.10 7.55
C HIS A 639 -34.09 20.22 7.18
N HIS A 640 -34.22 19.81 5.92
CA HIS A 640 -35.23 18.89 5.43
C HIS A 640 -34.80 17.43 5.68
N LEU A 641 -35.60 16.66 6.44
CA LEU A 641 -35.32 15.25 6.75
C LEU A 641 -35.35 14.40 5.47
N VAL A 642 -36.35 14.61 4.64
CA VAL A 642 -36.38 14.09 3.26
C VAL A 642 -35.95 15.23 2.35
N PRO A 643 -34.95 15.03 1.49
CA PRO A 643 -34.41 16.08 0.64
C PRO A 643 -35.52 16.80 -0.16
N PHE A 644 -35.47 18.13 -0.18
CA PHE A 644 -36.44 19.04 -0.84
C PHE A 644 -36.81 18.59 -2.27
N ARG A 645 -35.83 18.15 -3.04
CA ARG A 645 -35.98 17.70 -4.44
C ARG A 645 -36.77 16.41 -4.64
N LYS A 646 -37.13 15.68 -3.58
CA LYS A 646 -37.96 14.47 -3.66
C LYS A 646 -39.46 14.78 -3.68
N PHE A 647 -39.85 16.04 -3.53
CA PHE A 647 -41.23 16.49 -3.53
C PHE A 647 -41.58 17.17 -4.85
N ALA A 648 -42.83 17.06 -5.25
CA ALA A 648 -43.32 17.65 -6.48
C ALA A 648 -43.57 19.18 -6.32
N SER A 649 -43.76 19.67 -5.10
CA SER A 649 -44.00 21.09 -4.82
C SER A 649 -43.26 21.56 -3.56
N THR A 650 -43.05 22.89 -3.46
CA THR A 650 -42.46 23.57 -2.32
C THR A 650 -43.29 23.39 -1.05
N GLU A 651 -44.63 23.34 -1.20
CA GLU A 651 -45.57 23.19 -0.10
C GLU A 651 -45.46 21.81 0.53
N GLU A 652 -45.32 20.78 -0.29
CA GLU A 652 -45.13 19.39 0.16
C GLU A 652 -43.79 19.19 0.87
N ALA A 653 -42.73 19.81 0.38
CA ALA A 653 -41.41 19.70 0.96
C ALA A 653 -41.29 20.40 2.32
N ASN A 654 -41.96 21.55 2.46
CA ASN A 654 -41.86 22.46 3.61
C ASN A 654 -42.84 22.16 4.75
N VAL A 655 -43.47 20.99 4.77
CA VAL A 655 -44.29 20.57 5.92
C VAL A 655 -43.43 20.44 7.16
N LEU A 656 -43.92 20.86 8.31
CA LEU A 656 -43.16 20.91 9.55
C LEU A 656 -42.60 19.53 9.96
N GLU A 657 -43.31 18.46 9.64
CA GLU A 657 -42.90 17.07 9.90
C GLU A 657 -41.63 16.67 9.12
N ASN A 658 -41.35 17.34 8.00
CA ASN A 658 -40.15 17.13 7.19
C ASN A 658 -39.00 18.06 7.58
N LEU A 659 -39.17 18.92 8.57
CA LEU A 659 -38.19 19.91 8.96
C LEU A 659 -37.62 19.62 10.36
N VAL A 660 -36.34 19.88 10.53
CA VAL A 660 -35.62 19.71 11.80
C VAL A 660 -34.67 20.89 12.05
N THR A 661 -34.63 21.38 13.26
CA THR A 661 -33.72 22.46 13.66
C THR A 661 -32.36 21.93 14.04
N LEU A 662 -31.31 22.42 13.40
CA LEU A 662 -29.91 22.02 13.63
C LEU A 662 -29.04 23.27 13.87
N CYS A 663 -28.09 23.19 14.81
CA CYS A 663 -27.07 24.22 14.92
C CYS A 663 -26.21 24.30 13.67
N PRO A 664 -25.49 25.42 13.40
CA PRO A 664 -24.68 25.57 12.19
C PRO A 664 -23.70 24.41 11.95
N ARG A 665 -23.14 23.84 13.02
CA ARG A 665 -22.26 22.67 12.98
C ARG A 665 -22.98 21.39 12.54
N CYS A 666 -24.14 21.10 13.16
CA CYS A 666 -24.93 19.90 12.83
C CYS A 666 -25.60 20.03 11.47
N HIS A 667 -25.99 21.24 11.04
CA HIS A 667 -26.53 21.51 9.71
C HIS A 667 -25.46 21.29 8.65
N ARG A 668 -24.23 21.75 8.85
CA ARG A 668 -23.10 21.43 7.93
C ARG A 668 -22.88 19.93 7.83
N LEU A 669 -22.94 19.19 8.94
CA LEU A 669 -22.86 17.71 8.92
C LEU A 669 -24.01 17.06 8.14
N ALA A 670 -25.24 17.60 8.27
CA ALA A 670 -26.38 17.15 7.51
C ALA A 670 -26.27 17.52 6.02
N GLU A 671 -25.77 18.73 5.70
CA GLU A 671 -25.48 19.19 4.33
C GLU A 671 -24.29 18.45 3.71
N GLN A 672 -23.28 18.10 4.47
CA GLN A 672 -22.19 17.21 3.99
C GLN A 672 -22.75 15.86 3.54
N ASN A 673 -23.73 15.31 4.24
CA ASN A 673 -24.45 14.13 3.79
C ASN A 673 -25.26 14.37 2.49
N VAL A 674 -25.68 15.60 2.22
CA VAL A 674 -26.40 16.01 0.99
C VAL A 674 -25.40 16.37 -0.13
N GLN A 675 -24.24 16.96 0.17
CA GLN A 675 -23.15 17.23 -0.77
C GLN A 675 -22.45 15.95 -1.25
N MET A 676 -22.43 14.90 -0.42
CA MET A 676 -21.98 13.55 -0.81
C MET A 676 -22.90 12.89 -1.87
N GLN A 677 -24.03 13.50 -2.23
CA GLN A 677 -24.97 13.01 -3.26
C GLN A 677 -24.61 13.51 -4.68
N SER A 678 -23.49 14.20 -4.87
CA SER A 678 -23.11 14.69 -6.19
C SER A 678 -22.38 13.63 -7.02
N GLY A 679 -22.55 13.71 -8.35
CA GLY A 679 -21.78 12.89 -9.28
C GLY A 679 -20.26 13.06 -9.16
N ILE A 680 -19.80 14.18 -8.56
CA ILE A 680 -18.40 14.49 -8.30
C ILE A 680 -17.84 13.62 -7.17
N ALA A 681 -18.58 13.47 -6.05
CA ALA A 681 -18.20 12.58 -4.95
C ALA A 681 -18.16 11.12 -5.43
N ALA A 682 -19.16 10.73 -6.23
CA ALA A 682 -19.24 9.41 -6.87
C ALA A 682 -18.03 9.15 -7.78
N LEU A 683 -17.66 10.15 -8.59
CA LEU A 683 -16.49 10.05 -9.47
C LEU A 683 -15.19 10.04 -8.67
N GLY A 684 -15.07 10.85 -7.61
CA GLY A 684 -13.94 10.84 -6.69
C GLY A 684 -13.73 9.47 -6.03
N TYR A 685 -14.81 8.87 -5.51
CA TYR A 685 -14.80 7.51 -4.98
C TYR A 685 -14.27 6.50 -6.00
N LEU A 686 -14.76 6.55 -7.23
CA LEU A 686 -14.37 5.67 -8.31
C LEU A 686 -12.90 5.81 -8.65
N LEU A 687 -12.44 7.04 -8.90
CA LEU A 687 -11.06 7.31 -9.34
C LEU A 687 -10.03 6.90 -8.29
N VAL A 688 -10.25 7.23 -7.01
CA VAL A 688 -9.31 6.86 -5.94
C VAL A 688 -9.27 5.35 -5.70
N ASN A 689 -10.36 4.63 -5.94
CA ASN A 689 -10.37 3.17 -5.83
C ASN A 689 -9.77 2.47 -7.06
N LEU A 690 -9.78 3.09 -8.25
CA LEU A 690 -9.12 2.54 -9.44
C LEU A 690 -7.63 2.88 -9.54
N ALA A 691 -7.16 3.93 -8.87
CA ALA A 691 -5.77 4.37 -8.92
C ALA A 691 -4.73 3.25 -8.66
N PRO A 692 -4.92 2.29 -7.73
CA PRO A 692 -3.98 1.19 -7.53
C PRO A 692 -3.74 0.30 -8.75
N PHE A 693 -4.59 0.30 -9.76
CA PHE A 693 -4.33 -0.39 -11.02
C PHE A 693 -3.23 0.26 -11.87
N PHE A 694 -3.00 1.54 -11.68
CA PHE A 694 -2.07 2.32 -12.49
C PHE A 694 -0.77 2.61 -11.77
N VAL A 695 -0.85 2.77 -10.44
CA VAL A 695 0.30 3.03 -9.56
C VAL A 695 0.31 2.00 -8.43
N MET A 696 1.43 1.31 -8.23
CA MET A 696 1.54 0.26 -7.22
C MET A 696 1.49 0.88 -5.81
N CYS A 697 0.30 1.19 -5.32
CA CYS A 697 0.08 1.76 -3.99
C CYS A 697 -0.99 1.00 -3.21
N ALA A 698 -1.02 1.16 -1.88
CA ALA A 698 -2.16 0.77 -1.07
C ALA A 698 -3.21 1.89 -1.09
N ARG A 699 -4.49 1.56 -0.86
CA ARG A 699 -5.59 2.57 -0.81
C ARG A 699 -5.33 3.68 0.22
N LYS A 700 -4.63 3.37 1.31
CA LYS A 700 -4.24 4.32 2.35
C LYS A 700 -3.16 5.33 1.92
N ASP A 701 -2.40 5.04 0.86
CA ASP A 701 -1.29 5.89 0.39
C ASP A 701 -1.78 7.08 -0.44
N ILE A 702 -3.06 7.07 -0.84
CA ILE A 702 -3.74 8.14 -1.57
C ILE A 702 -5.11 8.43 -0.95
N ASP A 703 -5.57 9.67 -1.07
CA ASP A 703 -6.92 10.04 -0.67
C ASP A 703 -7.54 11.04 -1.66
N VAL A 704 -8.83 11.35 -1.49
CA VAL A 704 -9.62 12.16 -2.43
C VAL A 704 -10.34 13.28 -1.70
N PHE A 705 -10.42 14.42 -2.37
CA PHE A 705 -11.21 15.57 -1.98
C PHE A 705 -12.08 16.02 -3.16
N CYS A 706 -13.35 16.30 -2.90
CA CYS A 706 -14.32 16.72 -3.90
C CYS A 706 -15.07 17.95 -3.43
N GLU A 707 -15.20 18.95 -4.29
CA GLU A 707 -15.89 20.21 -3.98
C GLU A 707 -16.58 20.75 -5.22
N ASP A 708 -17.87 21.14 -5.09
CA ASP A 708 -18.69 21.59 -6.22
C ASP A 708 -18.37 23.00 -6.68
N ASN A 709 -17.81 23.84 -5.83
CA ASN A 709 -17.48 25.23 -6.10
C ASN A 709 -16.13 25.56 -5.44
N SER A 710 -15.05 25.14 -6.08
CA SER A 710 -13.71 25.21 -5.49
C SER A 710 -12.88 26.37 -6.03
N PRO A 711 -12.23 27.14 -5.17
CA PRO A 711 -11.26 28.14 -5.59
C PRO A 711 -10.03 27.51 -6.28
N LEU A 712 -9.78 26.20 -6.08
CA LEU A 712 -8.69 25.45 -6.65
C LEU A 712 -8.75 25.38 -8.20
N ALA A 713 -9.92 25.64 -8.80
CA ALA A 713 -10.13 25.69 -10.24
C ALA A 713 -10.95 26.91 -10.69
N GLY A 714 -10.88 28.03 -9.95
CA GLY A 714 -11.60 29.24 -10.29
C GLY A 714 -13.12 29.12 -10.05
N ASN A 715 -13.50 28.64 -8.89
CA ASN A 715 -14.89 28.43 -8.44
C ASN A 715 -15.65 27.41 -9.32
N ARG A 716 -14.95 26.44 -9.85
CA ARG A 716 -15.50 25.31 -10.62
C ARG A 716 -15.47 24.02 -9.80
N PRO A 717 -16.27 23.01 -10.19
CA PRO A 717 -16.25 21.71 -9.54
C PRO A 717 -14.88 21.03 -9.67
N VAL A 718 -14.39 20.46 -8.57
CA VAL A 718 -13.08 19.83 -8.47
C VAL A 718 -13.17 18.42 -7.90
N ILE A 719 -12.38 17.53 -8.49
CA ILE A 719 -12.04 16.22 -7.94
C ILE A 719 -10.52 16.21 -7.79
N LEU A 720 -10.02 16.07 -6.57
CA LEU A 720 -8.61 16.13 -6.25
C LEU A 720 -8.17 14.85 -5.56
N ILE A 721 -7.10 14.22 -6.09
CA ILE A 721 -6.46 13.05 -5.49
C ILE A 721 -5.06 13.48 -5.05
N TYR A 722 -4.70 13.15 -3.81
CA TYR A 722 -3.41 13.50 -3.24
C TYR A 722 -2.69 12.32 -2.62
N ASP A 723 -1.35 12.39 -2.62
CA ASP A 723 -0.53 11.43 -1.91
C ASP A 723 -0.73 11.63 -0.41
N ASN A 724 -1.16 10.59 0.31
CA ASN A 724 -1.38 10.66 1.77
C ASN A 724 -0.08 10.49 2.55
N ILE A 725 0.98 11.12 2.04
CA ILE A 725 2.35 11.06 2.55
C ILE A 725 2.94 12.46 2.44
N SER A 726 3.60 12.93 3.51
CA SER A 726 4.27 14.24 3.52
C SER A 726 5.22 14.39 2.32
N GLY A 727 5.16 15.52 1.64
CA GLY A 727 5.95 15.82 0.43
C GLY A 727 5.57 15.05 -0.84
N GLY A 728 4.72 14.00 -0.73
CA GLY A 728 4.33 13.12 -1.83
C GLY A 728 5.45 12.16 -2.27
N ILE A 729 5.09 11.03 -2.84
CA ILE A 729 6.02 10.00 -3.36
C ILE A 729 5.87 9.76 -4.86
N GLY A 730 5.18 10.67 -5.56
CA GLY A 730 5.03 10.65 -7.01
C GLY A 730 3.80 9.93 -7.54
N LEU A 731 2.89 9.44 -6.67
CA LEU A 731 1.67 8.74 -7.10
C LEU A 731 0.74 9.69 -7.87
N SER A 732 0.41 10.84 -7.30
CA SER A 732 -0.43 11.86 -7.95
C SER A 732 0.19 12.41 -9.24
N ARG A 733 1.53 12.55 -9.30
CA ARG A 733 2.23 12.94 -10.52
C ARG A 733 2.02 11.90 -11.63
N LYS A 734 2.18 10.62 -11.31
CA LYS A 734 1.98 9.54 -12.29
C LYS A 734 0.52 9.43 -12.72
N LEU A 735 -0.43 9.63 -11.82
CA LEU A 735 -1.87 9.68 -12.17
C LEU A 735 -2.21 10.87 -13.07
N PHE A 736 -1.55 12.03 -12.90
CA PHE A 736 -1.67 13.16 -13.81
C PHE A 736 -1.23 12.77 -15.23
N ASP A 737 -0.12 12.03 -15.39
CA ASP A 737 0.36 11.56 -16.69
C ASP A 737 -0.59 10.51 -17.31
N LEU A 738 -1.16 9.64 -16.48
CA LEU A 738 -2.07 8.56 -16.88
C LEU A 738 -3.56 8.97 -16.88
N HIS A 739 -3.86 10.27 -16.80
CA HIS A 739 -5.20 10.85 -16.69
C HIS A 739 -6.25 10.18 -17.60
N ASP A 740 -5.96 10.10 -18.90
CA ASP A 740 -6.90 9.57 -19.89
C ASP A 740 -7.17 8.07 -19.69
N GLN A 741 -6.15 7.31 -19.28
CA GLN A 741 -6.31 5.87 -19.03
C GLN A 741 -7.16 5.61 -17.79
N VAL A 742 -6.98 6.39 -16.74
CA VAL A 742 -7.75 6.30 -15.50
C VAL A 742 -9.23 6.64 -15.75
N LEU A 743 -9.51 7.70 -16.51
CA LEU A 743 -10.89 8.10 -16.87
C LEU A 743 -11.57 7.07 -17.77
N LYS A 744 -10.85 6.48 -18.73
CA LYS A 744 -11.40 5.39 -19.57
C LYS A 744 -11.78 4.16 -18.75
N ALA A 745 -10.92 3.73 -17.84
CA ALA A 745 -11.21 2.60 -16.95
C ALA A 745 -12.42 2.90 -16.04
N ALA A 746 -12.53 4.14 -15.56
CA ALA A 746 -13.65 4.60 -14.76
C ALA A 746 -14.98 4.54 -15.55
N LEU A 747 -14.98 5.04 -16.78
CA LEU A 747 -16.15 5.01 -17.66
C LEU A 747 -16.57 3.57 -17.98
N ASP A 748 -15.60 2.70 -18.29
CA ASP A 748 -15.87 1.28 -18.60
C ASP A 748 -16.51 0.57 -17.41
N LEU A 749 -15.96 0.71 -16.20
CA LEU A 749 -16.49 0.08 -14.99
C LEU A 749 -17.92 0.52 -14.69
N VAL A 750 -18.19 1.84 -14.69
CA VAL A 750 -19.53 2.37 -14.35
C VAL A 750 -20.55 1.99 -15.41
N SER A 751 -20.18 2.03 -16.69
CA SER A 751 -21.10 1.69 -17.80
C SER A 751 -21.53 0.22 -17.78
N LYS A 752 -20.64 -0.69 -17.40
CA LYS A 752 -20.91 -2.14 -17.34
C LYS A 752 -21.52 -2.59 -16.01
N CYS A 753 -21.55 -1.75 -14.99
CA CYS A 753 -22.12 -2.12 -13.70
C CYS A 753 -23.64 -2.30 -13.79
N PRO A 754 -24.23 -3.43 -13.32
CA PRO A 754 -25.66 -3.71 -13.47
C PRO A 754 -26.57 -2.95 -12.49
N CYS A 755 -26.00 -2.25 -11.47
CA CYS A 755 -26.80 -1.50 -10.50
C CYS A 755 -27.55 -0.32 -11.17
N HIS A 756 -28.62 0.15 -10.55
CA HIS A 756 -29.42 1.28 -11.05
C HIS A 756 -28.83 2.63 -10.59
N ASP A 757 -28.79 2.88 -9.28
CA ASP A 757 -28.48 4.20 -8.71
C ASP A 757 -27.02 4.39 -8.29
N GLY A 758 -26.26 3.31 -8.20
CA GLY A 758 -24.92 3.24 -7.67
C GLY A 758 -24.78 2.13 -6.64
N CYS A 759 -23.58 1.61 -6.47
CA CYS A 759 -23.28 0.55 -5.51
C CYS A 759 -21.79 0.58 -5.13
N PRO A 760 -21.38 -0.13 -4.07
CA PRO A 760 -19.97 -0.21 -3.68
C PRO A 760 -19.03 -0.64 -4.81
N SER A 761 -19.56 -1.35 -5.82
CA SER A 761 -18.79 -1.87 -6.96
C SER A 761 -18.45 -0.84 -8.04
N CYS A 762 -19.05 0.33 -8.01
CA CYS A 762 -18.82 1.39 -9.01
C CYS A 762 -18.61 2.76 -8.35
N VAL A 763 -19.68 3.49 -8.10
CA VAL A 763 -19.63 4.88 -7.62
C VAL A 763 -19.79 5.04 -6.11
N GLY A 764 -19.72 3.97 -5.35
CA GLY A 764 -19.94 3.94 -3.91
C GLY A 764 -21.37 3.62 -3.49
N PRO A 765 -21.60 3.36 -2.19
CA PRO A 765 -22.93 3.05 -1.65
C PRO A 765 -23.90 4.20 -1.81
N VAL A 766 -25.18 3.91 -2.11
CA VAL A 766 -26.23 4.91 -2.20
C VAL A 766 -26.39 5.71 -0.89
N ALA A 767 -26.15 5.07 0.27
CA ALA A 767 -26.19 5.73 1.56
C ALA A 767 -25.12 6.83 1.73
N GLU A 768 -24.00 6.73 1.01
CA GLU A 768 -22.90 7.71 1.03
C GLU A 768 -23.02 8.73 -0.11
N ASN A 769 -23.27 8.27 -1.34
CA ASN A 769 -23.25 9.11 -2.55
C ASN A 769 -24.64 9.48 -3.09
N GLY A 770 -25.70 8.97 -2.49
CA GLY A 770 -27.10 9.28 -2.82
C GLY A 770 -27.65 8.55 -4.06
N ALA A 771 -29.00 8.60 -4.20
CA ALA A 771 -29.69 8.05 -5.35
C ALA A 771 -29.35 8.85 -6.63
N GLY A 772 -29.17 8.16 -7.77
CA GLY A 772 -28.81 8.77 -9.06
C GLY A 772 -27.34 9.13 -9.23
N ALA A 773 -26.48 8.88 -8.24
CA ALA A 773 -25.04 9.18 -8.29
C ALA A 773 -24.32 8.51 -9.48
N LYS A 774 -24.76 7.31 -9.87
CA LYS A 774 -24.23 6.60 -11.04
C LYS A 774 -24.52 7.33 -12.34
N GLU A 775 -25.75 7.79 -12.54
CA GLU A 775 -26.14 8.51 -13.75
C GLU A 775 -25.39 9.84 -13.87
N HIS A 776 -25.26 10.57 -12.76
CA HIS A 776 -24.49 11.81 -12.69
C HIS A 776 -22.99 11.57 -13.01
N ALA A 777 -22.38 10.58 -12.41
CA ALA A 777 -20.97 10.22 -12.68
C ALA A 777 -20.75 9.81 -14.13
N LEU A 778 -21.69 9.02 -14.72
CA LEU A 778 -21.64 8.63 -16.12
C LEU A 778 -21.74 9.84 -17.07
N ALA A 779 -22.63 10.80 -16.78
CA ALA A 779 -22.76 12.00 -17.60
C ALA A 779 -21.45 12.81 -17.61
N ILE A 780 -20.84 13.02 -16.43
CA ILE A 780 -19.54 13.71 -16.32
C ILE A 780 -18.45 12.93 -17.08
N LEU A 781 -18.33 11.62 -16.86
CA LEU A 781 -17.31 10.79 -17.51
C LEU A 781 -17.44 10.79 -19.04
N LYS A 782 -18.64 10.76 -19.59
CA LYS A 782 -18.88 10.86 -21.04
C LYS A 782 -18.36 12.17 -21.62
N GLU A 783 -18.53 13.29 -20.92
CA GLU A 783 -17.98 14.58 -21.34
C GLU A 783 -16.45 14.64 -21.24
N LEU A 784 -15.85 13.92 -20.26
CA LEU A 784 -14.41 13.88 -20.08
C LEU A 784 -13.69 12.90 -21.03
N VAL A 785 -14.42 11.91 -21.60
CA VAL A 785 -13.81 10.82 -22.39
C VAL A 785 -14.24 10.82 -23.87
N ALA A 786 -15.26 11.61 -24.25
CA ALA A 786 -16.00 11.52 -25.53
C ALA A 786 -15.16 11.55 -26.84
N ASN A 787 -13.87 11.90 -26.83
CA ASN A 787 -13.01 11.96 -28.02
C ASN A 787 -11.59 11.41 -27.81
N ILE A 788 -11.37 10.52 -26.86
CA ILE A 788 -10.07 9.87 -26.71
C ILE A 788 -9.99 8.74 -27.76
N PRO A 789 -9.03 8.76 -28.72
CA PRO A 789 -8.94 7.73 -29.75
C PRO A 789 -8.86 6.34 -29.10
N THR A 790 -9.67 5.40 -29.60
CA THR A 790 -9.55 3.98 -29.26
C THR A 790 -8.34 3.43 -30.03
N GLY A 791 -7.15 3.48 -29.44
CA GLY A 791 -5.99 2.88 -30.07
C GLY A 791 -4.67 3.53 -29.70
N SER A 792 -4.01 3.02 -28.73
CA SER A 792 -2.55 2.77 -28.71
C SER A 792 -2.23 1.87 -27.52
#